data_1a10f7a13926b2811879e0da02eaac66
#
_entry.id   1a10f7a13926b2811879e0da02eaac66
#
_cell.length_a   1.000
_cell.length_b   1.000
_cell.length_c   1.000
_cell.angle_alpha   90.00
_cell.angle_beta   90.00
_cell.angle_gamma   90.00
#
_symmetry.space_group_name_H-M   'P 1'
#
loop_
_entity.id
_entity.type
_entity.pdbx_description
1 polymer ?
#
loop_
_entity_poly.entity_id
_entity_poly.type
_entity_poly.pdbx_seq_one_letter_code
_entity_poly.pdbx_strand_id
1 'polypeptide(L)'
;MYKEECVLKNKIFHPSVMYYILSTIVYPLSPTYPINLKSETMHKITLNVPEGIRYLSDWHDLWNTLLPEGQHYILNKRICGCGATEAYLRSGRKVILASPRKHLLYNKYSQHLSDNLHLYRYQGDKKRYFESRLISPTDTLAFNENLTGYIRSGGNKILTTYDSLRKIMEVLISSGEDISEWVVVIDEFQAIFYDCQYKATTEYELCQVLRKFSTVIYLSATPYLDSYLDMTEQFRNMTIYELLWPEDMTQTPNVEVVKSKKPVLELCSDLIGKYREGNGKSTVVNGEGFTAREAVFYINSVSEIKKIIKKNGLTPEETAIICSAKTDNLRKLDNLSRETGMKFRIGDIPQRGEPHKMFTFCTSTVYIGADFYSTNAYSYIFANPQVSCMAVDVSVDLQQIVGRQRLEENPFRNSATLYFNTKEAKATRDELENSIREKNEGTLRQIENYNAVPNKDEQLRLMEDNIRTEGHKKHYCCIVRDADNHVHVVKNEILEIADRRAWEVSDRIYNNDFSMYRALKAGVNVTKATDSNNPEIQRIFTKWNMDNRFDRKARMYCDLHENAPLLLEECNFIERKYKDYYDALGREGFESSYWREDYTKQALAPVPMKLLPRNEIAGRLMNVLKVGGESTRPEVKEILRGIYHDLGIQGKPSASDITGYLTCEEKTIRINGKKTAIFRIISHAREKVSLFPRITDVTQAQEYDVDKLLEIIRDDTYYHLKPKVEAVRSAGTQDEKNRKKALLPVATWNGTFRSRHKNECTVYSSYTALDFDHIGVDDMPDFVR
;
A
#
# COMPACT_ATOMS: atom_id res chain seq x y z
N MET A 1 -43.40 1.91 16.21
CA MET A 1 -44.33 0.79 16.46
C MET A 1 -44.08 -0.27 15.38
N TYR A 2 -43.06 -1.07 15.58
CA TYR A 2 -42.89 -2.41 14.96
C TYR A 2 -42.05 -3.19 15.93
N LYS A 3 -42.70 -4.12 16.66
CA LYS A 3 -42.01 -5.20 17.37
C LYS A 3 -41.89 -6.33 16.36
N GLU A 4 -40.72 -6.49 15.80
CA GLU A 4 -40.35 -7.76 15.18
C GLU A 4 -39.63 -8.61 16.24
N GLU A 5 -40.29 -9.69 16.59
CA GLU A 5 -39.71 -10.73 17.44
C GLU A 5 -38.67 -11.50 16.63
N CYS A 6 -37.39 -11.34 16.99
CA CYS A 6 -36.36 -12.24 16.50
C CYS A 6 -36.46 -13.58 17.21
N VAL A 7 -37.03 -14.55 16.54
CA VAL A 7 -37.08 -15.93 16.95
C VAL A 7 -35.83 -16.66 16.46
N LEU A 8 -34.86 -16.78 17.31
CA LEU A 8 -33.84 -17.84 17.15
C LEU A 8 -34.46 -19.12 17.67
N LYS A 9 -34.84 -20.00 16.76
CA LYS A 9 -35.48 -21.31 16.96
C LYS A 9 -35.75 -21.68 18.40
N ASN A 10 -36.97 -21.36 18.86
CA ASN A 10 -37.67 -21.83 20.07
C ASN A 10 -37.14 -21.44 21.48
N LYS A 11 -36.38 -20.33 21.63
CA LYS A 11 -36.11 -19.81 22.99
C LYS A 11 -36.25 -18.28 23.02
N ILE A 12 -37.16 -17.80 23.86
CA ILE A 12 -37.45 -16.38 24.13
C ILE A 12 -36.45 -15.89 25.16
N PHE A 13 -35.70 -14.82 24.84
CA PHE A 13 -34.79 -14.16 25.81
C PHE A 13 -35.53 -13.09 26.61
N HIS A 14 -35.10 -12.86 27.86
CA HIS A 14 -35.66 -11.85 28.75
C HIS A 14 -35.38 -10.43 28.20
N PRO A 15 -36.32 -9.44 28.33
CA PRO A 15 -36.18 -8.11 27.74
C PRO A 15 -34.92 -7.33 28.10
N SER A 16 -34.34 -7.55 29.27
CA SER A 16 -33.09 -6.91 29.71
C SER A 16 -31.85 -7.39 28.94
N VAL A 17 -31.82 -8.63 28.50
CA VAL A 17 -30.74 -9.19 27.69
C VAL A 17 -30.83 -8.66 26.25
N MET A 18 -32.06 -8.46 25.74
CA MET A 18 -32.30 -7.83 24.45
C MET A 18 -31.85 -6.37 24.40
N TYR A 19 -31.97 -5.63 25.51
CA TYR A 19 -31.53 -4.24 25.55
C TYR A 19 -30.00 -4.11 25.46
N TYR A 20 -29.29 -5.04 26.07
CA TYR A 20 -27.81 -5.07 26.00
C TYR A 20 -27.31 -5.55 24.61
N ILE A 21 -27.98 -6.53 24.03
CA ILE A 21 -27.68 -7.00 22.68
C ILE A 21 -28.02 -5.90 21.66
N LEU A 22 -29.11 -5.18 21.79
CA LEU A 22 -29.50 -4.08 20.89
C LEU A 22 -28.63 -2.83 21.08
N SER A 23 -28.17 -2.52 22.29
CA SER A 23 -27.22 -1.41 22.50
C SER A 23 -25.82 -1.69 21.94
N THR A 24 -25.44 -2.96 21.82
CA THR A 24 -24.16 -3.38 21.22
C THR A 24 -24.28 -3.55 19.69
N ILE A 25 -25.48 -3.81 19.17
CA ILE A 25 -25.74 -4.00 17.73
C ILE A 25 -26.06 -2.66 17.02
N VAL A 26 -26.51 -1.64 17.74
CA VAL A 26 -26.94 -0.35 17.16
C VAL A 26 -25.82 0.69 17.04
N TYR A 27 -24.62 0.40 17.49
CA TYR A 27 -23.47 1.15 17.00
C TYR A 27 -23.00 0.52 15.67
N PRO A 28 -23.11 1.22 14.55
CA PRO A 28 -22.44 0.77 13.34
C PRO A 28 -20.95 0.72 13.71
N LEU A 29 -20.42 -0.48 13.85
CA LEU A 29 -18.99 -0.70 13.80
C LEU A 29 -18.53 -0.03 12.52
N SER A 30 -17.99 1.18 12.64
CA SER A 30 -17.13 1.73 11.62
C SER A 30 -16.17 0.61 11.26
N PRO A 31 -16.08 0.19 10.00
CA PRO A 31 -15.23 -0.91 9.62
C PRO A 31 -13.80 -0.51 9.98
N THR A 32 -13.33 -0.98 11.12
CA THR A 32 -11.90 -1.00 11.42
C THR A 32 -11.31 -2.01 10.46
N TYR A 33 -10.93 -1.54 9.28
CA TYR A 33 -10.19 -2.33 8.33
C TYR A 33 -8.79 -2.57 8.88
N PRO A 34 -8.43 -3.78 9.25
CA PRO A 34 -7.04 -4.13 9.39
C PRO A 34 -6.44 -4.11 7.99
N ILE A 35 -5.33 -3.39 7.79
CA ILE A 35 -4.50 -3.48 6.57
C ILE A 35 -3.75 -4.83 6.58
N ASN A 36 -4.48 -5.89 6.66
CA ASN A 36 -4.19 -7.26 6.33
C ASN A 36 -5.50 -7.99 6.06
N LEU A 37 -6.46 -7.26 5.55
CA LEU A 37 -7.45 -7.86 4.69
C LEU A 37 -6.65 -8.33 3.45
N LYS A 38 -6.60 -9.64 3.28
CA LYS A 38 -6.91 -10.13 1.94
C LYS A 38 -8.26 -9.46 1.66
N SER A 39 -8.26 -8.28 1.01
CA SER A 39 -9.41 -7.74 0.34
C SER A 39 -10.06 -8.91 -0.39
N GLU A 40 -11.35 -8.99 -0.42
CA GLU A 40 -12.01 -9.65 -1.53
C GLU A 40 -11.24 -9.14 -2.72
N THR A 41 -10.44 -10.02 -3.31
CA THR A 41 -9.34 -9.63 -4.19
C THR A 41 -10.00 -8.87 -5.32
N MET A 42 -9.71 -7.55 -5.41
CA MET A 42 -10.13 -6.74 -6.54
C MET A 42 -9.96 -7.61 -7.77
N HIS A 43 -10.99 -7.70 -8.60
CA HIS A 43 -10.99 -8.64 -9.72
C HIS A 43 -9.86 -8.24 -10.67
N LYS A 44 -8.71 -8.91 -10.56
CA LYS A 44 -7.53 -8.69 -11.40
C LYS A 44 -7.53 -9.66 -12.56
N ILE A 45 -7.50 -9.11 -13.76
CA ILE A 45 -7.38 -9.87 -14.99
C ILE A 45 -6.03 -9.54 -15.61
N THR A 46 -5.18 -10.55 -15.74
CA THR A 46 -3.87 -10.41 -16.39
C THR A 46 -4.02 -10.62 -17.89
N LEU A 47 -3.52 -9.66 -18.67
CA LEU A 47 -3.47 -9.73 -20.12
C LEU A 47 -2.00 -9.83 -20.55
N ASN A 48 -1.62 -10.94 -21.20
CA ASN A 48 -0.27 -11.12 -21.71
C ASN A 48 -0.12 -10.29 -23.00
N VAL A 49 0.83 -9.36 -23.01
CA VAL A 49 1.18 -8.60 -24.20
C VAL A 49 1.87 -9.55 -25.19
N PRO A 50 1.42 -9.65 -26.44
CA PRO A 50 2.03 -10.54 -27.43
C PRO A 50 3.50 -10.19 -27.70
N GLU A 51 4.32 -11.19 -28.02
CA GLU A 51 5.69 -10.99 -28.47
C GLU A 51 5.71 -10.09 -29.71
N GLY A 52 6.69 -9.16 -29.75
CA GLY A 52 6.85 -8.20 -30.84
C GLY A 52 5.98 -6.94 -30.73
N ILE A 53 5.02 -6.88 -29.83
CA ILE A 53 4.29 -5.64 -29.53
C ILE A 53 5.14 -4.74 -28.65
N ARG A 54 5.63 -3.64 -29.24
CA ARG A 54 6.42 -2.62 -28.54
C ARG A 54 5.53 -1.53 -27.93
N TYR A 55 4.50 -1.14 -28.66
CA TYR A 55 3.55 -0.12 -28.24
C TYR A 55 2.12 -0.68 -28.24
N LEU A 56 1.34 -0.33 -27.25
CA LEU A 56 -0.06 -0.76 -27.17
C LEU A 56 -0.92 -0.24 -28.33
N SER A 57 -0.48 0.83 -29.02
CA SER A 57 -1.09 1.30 -30.26
C SER A 57 -1.05 0.26 -31.38
N ASP A 58 -0.10 -0.67 -31.33
CA ASP A 58 0.10 -1.70 -32.35
C ASP A 58 -0.66 -3.00 -31.99
N TRP A 59 -1.25 -3.07 -30.80
CA TRP A 59 -2.05 -4.22 -30.34
C TRP A 59 -3.55 -3.97 -30.54
N HIS A 60 -4.03 -4.23 -31.76
CA HIS A 60 -5.41 -3.94 -32.16
C HIS A 60 -6.46 -4.71 -31.36
N ASP A 61 -6.18 -5.98 -31.01
CA ASP A 61 -7.12 -6.82 -30.26
C ASP A 61 -7.37 -6.33 -28.84
N LEU A 62 -6.42 -5.62 -28.24
CA LEU A 62 -6.55 -5.10 -26.87
C LEU A 62 -7.83 -4.25 -26.71
N TRP A 63 -8.03 -3.33 -27.64
CA TRP A 63 -9.13 -2.34 -27.55
C TRP A 63 -10.43 -2.84 -28.15
N ASN A 64 -10.36 -3.75 -29.10
CA ASN A 64 -11.54 -4.19 -29.86
C ASN A 64 -12.15 -5.47 -29.27
N THR A 65 -11.37 -6.29 -28.56
CA THR A 65 -11.80 -7.62 -28.13
C THR A 65 -11.56 -7.88 -26.65
N LEU A 66 -10.42 -7.42 -26.11
CA LEU A 66 -10.00 -7.83 -24.76
C LEU A 66 -10.48 -6.87 -23.67
N LEU A 67 -10.61 -5.59 -23.97
CA LEU A 67 -11.05 -4.59 -23.00
C LEU A 67 -12.53 -4.26 -23.20
N PRO A 68 -13.31 -4.20 -22.12
CA PRO A 68 -14.75 -4.01 -22.19
C PRO A 68 -15.14 -2.58 -22.54
N GLU A 69 -16.35 -2.44 -23.10
CA GLU A 69 -17.08 -1.20 -23.28
C GLU A 69 -18.25 -1.12 -22.29
N GLY A 70 -18.77 0.08 -22.05
CA GLY A 70 -19.93 0.29 -21.20
C GLY A 70 -19.67 0.09 -19.72
N GLN A 71 -18.41 0.11 -19.28
CA GLN A 71 -18.06 -0.01 -17.87
C GLN A 71 -16.79 0.79 -17.50
N HIS A 72 -16.58 0.95 -16.22
CA HIS A 72 -15.39 1.59 -15.65
C HIS A 72 -14.38 0.52 -15.24
N TYR A 73 -13.11 0.72 -15.56
CA TYR A 73 -12.03 -0.18 -15.16
C TYR A 73 -10.68 0.52 -15.06
N ILE A 74 -9.77 -0.10 -14.33
CA ILE A 74 -8.38 0.33 -14.21
C ILE A 74 -7.54 -0.48 -15.19
N LEU A 75 -6.72 0.18 -16.00
CA LEU A 75 -5.69 -0.46 -16.81
C LEU A 75 -4.31 -0.17 -16.24
N ASN A 76 -3.74 -1.18 -15.62
CA ASN A 76 -2.35 -1.19 -15.19
C ASN A 76 -1.44 -1.51 -16.37
N LYS A 77 -0.89 -0.47 -16.97
CA LYS A 77 0.00 -0.60 -18.12
C LYS A 77 1.43 -1.08 -17.77
N ARG A 78 1.79 -1.14 -16.47
CA ARG A 78 3.09 -1.58 -15.95
C ARG A 78 4.31 -0.80 -16.45
N ILE A 79 4.34 -0.39 -17.71
CA ILE A 79 5.46 0.31 -18.34
C ILE A 79 5.06 1.74 -18.69
N CYS A 80 5.92 2.69 -18.32
CA CYS A 80 5.77 4.08 -18.74
C CYS A 80 6.11 4.23 -20.24
N GLY A 81 5.31 5.03 -20.98
CA GLY A 81 5.58 5.29 -22.40
C GLY A 81 5.27 4.15 -23.36
N CYS A 82 4.49 3.17 -22.90
CA CYS A 82 4.07 2.02 -23.74
C CYS A 82 3.01 2.33 -24.80
N GLY A 83 2.68 3.59 -25.07
CA GLY A 83 1.75 3.96 -26.13
C GLY A 83 0.25 3.79 -25.79
N ALA A 84 -0.12 3.60 -24.51
CA ALA A 84 -1.53 3.39 -24.13
C ALA A 84 -2.44 4.57 -24.51
N THR A 85 -2.06 5.81 -24.17
CA THR A 85 -2.81 7.01 -24.55
C THR A 85 -2.83 7.23 -26.05
N GLU A 86 -1.74 6.89 -26.72
CA GLU A 86 -1.61 6.92 -28.18
C GLU A 86 -2.62 5.99 -28.86
N ALA A 87 -2.77 4.78 -28.35
CA ALA A 87 -3.71 3.80 -28.89
C ALA A 87 -5.16 4.32 -28.89
N TYR A 88 -5.58 5.01 -27.82
CA TYR A 88 -6.90 5.63 -27.79
C TYR A 88 -7.03 6.80 -28.74
N LEU A 89 -6.04 7.65 -28.88
CA LEU A 89 -6.08 8.79 -29.79
C LEU A 89 -6.15 8.35 -31.26
N ARG A 90 -5.51 7.23 -31.62
CA ARG A 90 -5.57 6.64 -32.98
C ARG A 90 -6.81 5.80 -33.22
N SER A 91 -7.57 5.43 -32.18
CA SER A 91 -8.77 4.62 -32.34
C SER A 91 -9.87 5.38 -33.11
N GLY A 92 -10.82 4.64 -33.74
CA GLY A 92 -11.99 5.23 -34.36
C GLY A 92 -13.05 5.80 -33.39
N ARG A 93 -12.85 5.63 -32.08
CA ARG A 93 -13.83 5.99 -31.04
C ARG A 93 -13.86 7.47 -30.74
N LYS A 94 -14.96 7.96 -30.16
CA LYS A 94 -15.03 9.29 -29.54
C LYS A 94 -14.30 9.22 -28.21
N VAL A 95 -13.21 9.98 -28.03
CA VAL A 95 -12.33 9.89 -26.85
C VAL A 95 -12.13 11.26 -26.20
N ILE A 96 -12.28 11.29 -24.89
CA ILE A 96 -11.84 12.41 -24.05
C ILE A 96 -10.63 11.91 -23.25
N LEU A 97 -9.45 12.43 -23.57
CA LEU A 97 -8.23 12.19 -22.80
C LEU A 97 -8.09 13.27 -21.74
N ALA A 98 -8.30 12.90 -20.49
CA ALA A 98 -8.11 13.78 -19.35
C ALA A 98 -6.78 13.48 -18.64
N SER A 99 -6.03 14.53 -18.30
CA SER A 99 -4.73 14.40 -17.65
C SER A 99 -4.58 15.44 -16.53
N PRO A 100 -3.80 15.14 -15.45
CA PRO A 100 -3.62 16.06 -14.34
C PRO A 100 -2.75 17.27 -14.69
N ARG A 101 -2.00 17.22 -15.81
CA ARG A 101 -0.99 18.23 -16.15
C ARG A 101 -1.14 18.74 -17.59
N LYS A 102 -1.13 20.07 -17.72
CA LYS A 102 -1.18 20.77 -19.04
C LYS A 102 -0.03 20.37 -19.96
N HIS A 103 1.17 20.13 -19.41
CA HIS A 103 2.34 19.73 -20.19
C HIS A 103 2.15 18.39 -20.90
N LEU A 104 1.53 17.40 -20.24
CA LEU A 104 1.20 16.12 -20.87
C LEU A 104 0.31 16.31 -22.08
N LEU A 105 -0.75 17.06 -21.91
CA LEU A 105 -1.73 17.30 -22.95
C LEU A 105 -1.12 18.09 -24.12
N TYR A 106 -0.35 19.13 -23.84
CA TYR A 106 0.31 19.92 -24.87
C TYR A 106 1.33 19.11 -25.65
N ASN A 107 2.11 18.27 -24.98
CA ASN A 107 3.07 17.38 -25.64
C ASN A 107 2.35 16.40 -26.57
N LYS A 108 1.26 15.82 -26.13
CA LYS A 108 0.42 14.96 -26.98
C LYS A 108 -0.16 15.71 -28.16
N TYR A 109 -0.73 16.87 -27.92
CA TYR A 109 -1.26 17.73 -28.98
C TYR A 109 -0.19 18.10 -30.03
N SER A 110 1.00 18.50 -29.59
CA SER A 110 2.09 18.90 -30.47
C SER A 110 2.68 17.74 -31.30
N GLN A 111 2.59 16.51 -30.81
CA GLN A 111 2.98 15.31 -31.54
C GLN A 111 1.96 14.92 -32.63
N HIS A 112 0.74 15.44 -32.57
CA HIS A 112 -0.42 15.08 -33.41
C HIS A 112 -0.99 16.30 -34.15
N LEU A 113 -0.16 17.27 -34.53
CA LEU A 113 -0.63 18.49 -35.20
C LEU A 113 -1.31 18.23 -36.56
N SER A 114 -1.02 17.11 -37.21
CA SER A 114 -1.69 16.67 -38.43
C SER A 114 -3.03 15.99 -38.18
N ASP A 115 -3.32 15.60 -36.95
CA ASP A 115 -4.49 14.86 -36.58
C ASP A 115 -5.59 15.82 -36.11
N ASN A 116 -6.84 15.45 -36.28
CA ASN A 116 -7.96 16.28 -35.86
C ASN A 116 -8.19 16.15 -34.35
N LEU A 117 -7.31 16.76 -33.53
CA LEU A 117 -7.37 16.81 -32.08
C LEU A 117 -7.78 18.18 -31.57
N HIS A 118 -8.64 18.23 -30.57
CA HIS A 118 -8.97 19.47 -29.87
C HIS A 118 -8.34 19.54 -28.48
N LEU A 119 -7.39 20.43 -28.29
CA LEU A 119 -6.84 20.74 -26.95
C LEU A 119 -7.66 21.84 -26.31
N TYR A 120 -8.50 21.48 -25.35
CA TYR A 120 -9.39 22.43 -24.67
C TYR A 120 -8.58 23.56 -23.99
N ARG A 121 -9.04 24.80 -24.12
CA ARG A 121 -8.41 26.06 -23.71
C ARG A 121 -7.15 26.46 -24.48
N TYR A 122 -6.71 25.71 -25.48
CA TYR A 122 -5.63 26.15 -26.36
C TYR A 122 -6.19 26.96 -27.54
N GLN A 123 -5.62 28.16 -27.76
CA GLN A 123 -6.03 29.09 -28.83
C GLN A 123 -4.83 29.50 -29.70
N GLY A 124 -3.93 28.57 -29.99
CA GLY A 124 -2.74 28.83 -30.83
C GLY A 124 -1.56 29.48 -30.12
N ASP A 125 -1.71 29.93 -28.87
CA ASP A 125 -0.63 30.54 -28.08
C ASP A 125 -0.23 29.63 -26.90
N LYS A 126 0.95 29.00 -27.03
CA LYS A 126 1.54 28.14 -26.00
C LYS A 126 1.71 28.88 -24.67
N LYS A 127 2.22 30.12 -24.70
CA LYS A 127 2.48 30.89 -23.48
C LYS A 127 1.18 31.16 -22.73
N ARG A 128 0.14 31.63 -23.44
CA ARG A 128 -1.19 31.88 -22.89
C ARG A 128 -1.84 30.59 -22.33
N TYR A 129 -1.65 29.44 -22.99
CA TYR A 129 -2.16 28.16 -22.49
C TYR A 129 -1.59 27.78 -21.12
N PHE A 130 -0.30 28.02 -20.88
CA PHE A 130 0.36 27.68 -19.62
C PHE A 130 0.20 28.75 -18.53
N GLU A 131 -0.23 29.96 -18.86
CA GLU A 131 -0.47 30.99 -17.85
C GLU A 131 -1.47 30.55 -16.78
N SER A 132 -1.13 30.81 -15.51
CA SER A 132 -1.97 30.52 -14.34
C SER A 132 -2.86 31.69 -13.97
N ARG A 133 -3.48 32.36 -14.96
CA ARG A 133 -4.41 33.46 -14.69
C ARG A 133 -5.82 32.93 -14.41
N LEU A 134 -6.60 33.73 -13.67
CA LEU A 134 -8.03 33.49 -13.56
C LEU A 134 -8.66 33.55 -14.94
N ILE A 135 -9.38 32.52 -15.33
CA ILE A 135 -10.11 32.44 -16.59
C ILE A 135 -11.38 33.25 -16.43
N SER A 136 -11.54 34.27 -17.27
CA SER A 136 -12.77 35.08 -17.28
C SER A 136 -13.97 34.27 -17.79
N PRO A 137 -15.21 34.67 -17.46
CA PRO A 137 -16.40 34.12 -18.08
C PRO A 137 -16.39 34.22 -19.62
N THR A 138 -15.88 35.32 -20.17
CA THR A 138 -15.73 35.51 -21.61
C THR A 138 -14.75 34.51 -22.24
N ASP A 139 -13.59 34.28 -21.58
CA ASP A 139 -12.64 33.28 -22.05
C ASP A 139 -13.31 31.88 -22.06
N THR A 140 -14.09 31.57 -21.01
CA THR A 140 -14.81 30.29 -20.91
C THR A 140 -15.81 30.10 -22.05
N LEU A 141 -16.57 31.13 -22.38
CA LEU A 141 -17.51 31.11 -23.51
C LEU A 141 -16.77 30.86 -24.83
N ALA A 142 -15.68 31.58 -25.10
CA ALA A 142 -14.87 31.36 -26.29
C ALA A 142 -14.30 29.93 -26.38
N PHE A 143 -13.85 29.35 -25.29
CA PHE A 143 -13.37 27.96 -25.27
C PHE A 143 -14.51 26.97 -25.57
N ASN A 144 -15.69 27.20 -25.01
CA ASN A 144 -16.86 26.35 -25.24
C ASN A 144 -17.38 26.46 -26.68
N GLU A 145 -17.39 27.66 -27.26
CA GLU A 145 -17.75 27.89 -28.67
C GLU A 145 -16.78 27.17 -29.61
N ASN A 146 -15.48 27.24 -29.37
CA ASN A 146 -14.46 26.53 -30.14
C ASN A 146 -14.65 25.01 -30.06
N LEU A 147 -14.94 24.48 -28.87
CA LEU A 147 -15.23 23.06 -28.68
C LEU A 147 -16.53 22.67 -29.42
N THR A 148 -17.59 23.46 -29.32
CA THR A 148 -18.85 23.24 -30.03
C THR A 148 -18.63 23.21 -31.55
N GLY A 149 -17.85 24.13 -32.10
CA GLY A 149 -17.48 24.15 -33.52
C GLY A 149 -16.72 22.88 -33.93
N TYR A 150 -15.77 22.43 -33.10
CA TYR A 150 -15.02 21.20 -33.32
C TYR A 150 -15.93 19.97 -33.35
N ILE A 151 -16.84 19.83 -32.39
CA ILE A 151 -17.81 18.72 -32.33
C ILE A 151 -18.71 18.72 -33.57
N ARG A 152 -19.27 19.87 -33.95
CA ARG A 152 -20.12 20.01 -35.12
C ARG A 152 -19.40 19.70 -36.44
N SER A 153 -18.11 19.84 -36.49
CA SER A 153 -17.28 19.42 -37.65
C SER A 153 -16.95 17.94 -37.67
N GLY A 154 -17.52 17.13 -36.77
CA GLY A 154 -17.27 15.70 -36.65
C GLY A 154 -16.01 15.35 -35.81
N GLY A 155 -15.52 16.28 -35.01
CA GLY A 155 -14.39 16.05 -34.14
C GLY A 155 -14.72 15.04 -33.05
N ASN A 156 -13.81 14.10 -32.83
CA ASN A 156 -14.02 12.96 -31.91
C ASN A 156 -12.87 12.71 -30.92
N LYS A 157 -11.91 13.64 -30.82
CA LYS A 157 -10.76 13.53 -29.90
C LYS A 157 -10.56 14.84 -29.13
N ILE A 158 -10.83 14.80 -27.84
CA ILE A 158 -10.72 15.96 -26.94
C ILE A 158 -9.66 15.69 -25.89
N LEU A 159 -8.71 16.61 -25.75
CA LEU A 159 -7.68 16.62 -24.71
C LEU A 159 -8.03 17.68 -23.67
N THR A 160 -8.07 17.31 -22.41
CA THR A 160 -8.47 18.23 -21.33
C THR A 160 -7.77 17.95 -20.02
N THR A 161 -7.71 18.95 -19.14
CA THR A 161 -7.31 18.72 -17.75
C THR A 161 -8.47 18.18 -16.92
N TYR A 162 -8.17 17.50 -15.82
CA TYR A 162 -9.19 17.01 -14.86
C TYR A 162 -10.19 18.12 -14.46
N ASP A 163 -9.67 19.31 -14.15
CA ASP A 163 -10.45 20.48 -13.74
C ASP A 163 -11.48 20.95 -14.78
N SER A 164 -11.31 20.54 -16.03
CA SER A 164 -12.16 21.00 -17.14
C SER A 164 -13.13 19.97 -17.66
N LEU A 165 -13.02 18.71 -17.19
CA LEU A 165 -13.87 17.62 -17.71
C LEU A 165 -15.36 17.88 -17.55
N ARG A 166 -15.80 18.50 -16.45
CA ARG A 166 -17.18 18.91 -16.22
C ARG A 166 -17.70 19.84 -17.32
N LYS A 167 -16.90 20.85 -17.70
CA LYS A 167 -17.25 21.78 -18.77
C LYS A 167 -17.34 21.11 -20.13
N ILE A 168 -16.44 20.17 -20.40
CA ILE A 168 -16.49 19.36 -21.64
C ILE A 168 -17.82 18.60 -21.71
N MET A 169 -18.19 17.92 -20.62
CA MET A 169 -19.46 17.19 -20.55
C MET A 169 -20.67 18.11 -20.79
N GLU A 170 -20.69 19.28 -20.15
CA GLU A 170 -21.76 20.27 -20.32
C GLU A 170 -21.87 20.74 -21.78
N VAL A 171 -20.74 20.97 -22.47
CA VAL A 171 -20.72 21.33 -23.89
C VAL A 171 -21.19 20.20 -24.78
N LEU A 172 -20.78 18.97 -24.50
CA LEU A 172 -21.26 17.80 -25.26
C LEU A 172 -22.79 17.68 -25.19
N ILE A 173 -23.33 17.72 -23.96
CA ILE A 173 -24.80 17.63 -23.74
C ILE A 173 -25.52 18.77 -24.47
N SER A 174 -25.04 20.02 -24.34
CA SER A 174 -25.67 21.18 -24.98
C SER A 174 -25.54 21.17 -26.50
N SER A 175 -24.56 20.45 -27.04
CA SER A 175 -24.37 20.26 -28.48
C SER A 175 -25.21 19.10 -29.04
N GLY A 176 -25.98 18.40 -28.19
CA GLY A 176 -26.82 17.27 -28.59
C GLY A 176 -26.07 15.94 -28.74
N GLU A 177 -24.81 15.86 -28.20
CA GLU A 177 -24.05 14.62 -28.21
C GLU A 177 -24.55 13.64 -27.15
N ASP A 178 -24.55 12.35 -27.48
CA ASP A 178 -24.76 11.29 -26.53
C ASP A 178 -23.42 11.00 -25.80
N ILE A 179 -23.35 11.38 -24.53
CA ILE A 179 -22.14 11.17 -23.71
C ILE A 179 -21.82 9.69 -23.49
N SER A 180 -22.77 8.78 -23.70
CA SER A 180 -22.55 7.34 -23.58
C SER A 180 -21.63 6.78 -24.67
N GLU A 181 -21.53 7.46 -25.80
CA GLU A 181 -20.63 7.11 -26.90
C GLU A 181 -19.16 7.58 -26.67
N TRP A 182 -18.96 8.45 -25.68
CA TRP A 182 -17.65 8.99 -25.40
C TRP A 182 -16.90 8.15 -24.37
N VAL A 183 -15.72 7.68 -24.75
CA VAL A 183 -14.78 6.99 -23.85
C VAL A 183 -13.93 8.04 -23.13
N VAL A 184 -13.98 8.05 -21.81
CA VAL A 184 -13.12 8.92 -21.02
C VAL A 184 -11.88 8.15 -20.54
N VAL A 185 -10.72 8.65 -20.92
CA VAL A 185 -9.43 8.09 -20.52
C VAL A 185 -8.79 9.00 -19.50
N ILE A 186 -8.64 8.54 -18.27
CA ILE A 186 -7.99 9.25 -17.15
C ILE A 186 -6.55 8.81 -17.09
N ASP A 187 -5.67 9.59 -17.70
CA ASP A 187 -4.24 9.30 -17.71
C ASP A 187 -3.58 9.70 -16.38
N GLU A 188 -2.74 8.82 -15.85
CA GLU A 188 -2.06 8.98 -14.56
C GLU A 188 -3.06 9.18 -13.40
N PHE A 189 -4.08 8.29 -13.31
CA PHE A 189 -5.19 8.45 -12.37
C PHE A 189 -4.76 8.48 -10.88
N GLN A 190 -3.59 7.96 -10.53
CA GLN A 190 -3.03 8.08 -9.18
C GLN A 190 -2.88 9.55 -8.73
N ALA A 191 -2.81 10.50 -9.68
CA ALA A 191 -2.78 11.93 -9.37
C ALA A 191 -4.03 12.41 -8.63
N ILE A 192 -5.18 11.75 -8.78
CA ILE A 192 -6.41 12.03 -8.02
C ILE A 192 -6.11 11.99 -6.52
N PHE A 193 -5.35 11.00 -6.06
CA PHE A 193 -5.01 10.82 -4.65
C PHE A 193 -3.90 11.77 -4.17
N TYR A 194 -2.92 12.09 -5.03
CA TYR A 194 -1.82 12.98 -4.68
C TYR A 194 -2.22 14.45 -4.66
N ASP A 195 -3.04 14.86 -5.63
CA ASP A 195 -3.45 16.26 -5.78
C ASP A 195 -4.62 16.62 -4.83
N CYS A 196 -5.32 15.63 -4.28
CA CYS A 196 -6.50 15.82 -3.44
C CYS A 196 -6.23 16.75 -2.23
N GLN A 197 -5.05 16.70 -1.61
CA GLN A 197 -4.71 17.60 -0.50
C GLN A 197 -4.74 19.10 -0.89
N TYR A 198 -4.55 19.40 -2.18
CA TYR A 198 -4.51 20.78 -2.69
C TYR A 198 -5.74 21.14 -3.54
N LYS A 199 -6.46 20.12 -4.01
CA LYS A 199 -7.58 20.26 -4.96
C LYS A 199 -8.76 19.38 -4.56
N ALA A 200 -9.06 19.28 -3.26
CA ALA A 200 -10.05 18.34 -2.73
C ALA A 200 -11.40 18.37 -3.45
N THR A 201 -11.94 19.57 -3.68
CA THR A 201 -13.21 19.76 -4.38
C THR A 201 -13.12 19.35 -5.84
N THR A 202 -12.05 19.74 -6.53
CA THR A 202 -11.84 19.42 -7.95
C THR A 202 -11.78 17.90 -8.21
N GLU A 203 -11.01 17.18 -7.37
CA GLU A 203 -10.85 15.73 -7.52
C GLU A 203 -12.14 14.97 -7.15
N TYR A 204 -12.87 15.48 -6.15
CA TYR A 204 -14.18 14.94 -5.83
C TYR A 204 -15.18 15.17 -6.98
N GLU A 205 -15.28 16.40 -7.52
CA GLU A 205 -16.16 16.73 -8.65
C GLU A 205 -15.80 15.93 -9.91
N LEU A 206 -14.50 15.70 -10.17
CA LEU A 206 -14.04 14.82 -11.23
C LEU A 206 -14.67 13.42 -11.09
N CYS A 207 -14.59 12.82 -9.92
CA CYS A 207 -15.18 11.50 -9.67
C CYS A 207 -16.71 11.50 -9.90
N GLN A 208 -17.42 12.56 -9.51
CA GLN A 208 -18.86 12.68 -9.76
C GLN A 208 -19.20 12.80 -11.25
N VAL A 209 -18.39 13.54 -12.00
CA VAL A 209 -18.55 13.69 -13.46
C VAL A 209 -18.30 12.35 -14.18
N LEU A 210 -17.25 11.63 -13.78
CA LEU A 210 -16.89 10.35 -14.38
C LEU A 210 -17.99 9.29 -14.26
N ARG A 211 -18.76 9.31 -13.18
CA ARG A 211 -19.92 8.40 -13.00
C ARG A 211 -21.02 8.57 -14.05
N LYS A 212 -21.04 9.68 -14.79
CA LYS A 212 -22.05 9.97 -15.82
C LYS A 212 -21.70 9.39 -17.18
N PHE A 213 -20.45 9.00 -17.40
CA PHE A 213 -20.01 8.37 -18.63
C PHE A 213 -20.14 6.85 -18.54
N SER A 214 -20.51 6.21 -19.63
CA SER A 214 -20.67 4.74 -19.69
C SER A 214 -19.33 4.02 -19.66
N THR A 215 -18.29 4.58 -20.30
CA THR A 215 -16.98 3.96 -20.39
C THR A 215 -15.91 4.92 -19.83
N VAL A 216 -15.27 4.51 -18.75
CA VAL A 216 -14.15 5.25 -18.14
C VAL A 216 -12.97 4.33 -17.90
N ILE A 217 -11.82 4.73 -18.38
CA ILE A 217 -10.57 3.96 -18.28
C ILE A 217 -9.56 4.74 -17.46
N TYR A 218 -9.17 4.16 -16.31
CA TYR A 218 -8.17 4.75 -15.43
C TYR A 218 -6.80 4.14 -15.74
N LEU A 219 -5.92 4.92 -16.39
CA LEU A 219 -4.58 4.47 -16.78
C LEU A 219 -3.54 4.79 -15.71
N SER A 220 -2.71 3.82 -15.38
CA SER A 220 -1.46 4.03 -14.63
C SER A 220 -0.40 3.00 -15.01
N ALA A 221 0.86 3.40 -14.95
CA ALA A 221 1.99 2.47 -15.01
C ALA A 221 2.41 1.95 -13.63
N THR A 222 1.97 2.62 -12.57
CA THR A 222 2.34 2.35 -11.18
C THR A 222 1.10 2.21 -10.31
N PRO A 223 0.44 1.05 -10.34
CA PRO A 223 -0.85 0.80 -9.66
C PRO A 223 -0.70 0.55 -8.16
N TYR A 224 0.20 1.22 -7.52
CA TYR A 224 0.55 1.03 -6.12
C TYR A 224 -0.60 1.27 -5.14
N LEU A 225 -1.71 1.81 -5.61
CA LEU A 225 -2.86 2.21 -4.80
C LEU A 225 -3.91 1.10 -4.60
N ASP A 226 -3.63 -0.13 -5.01
CA ASP A 226 -4.57 -1.25 -4.90
C ASP A 226 -5.16 -1.39 -3.48
N SER A 227 -4.33 -1.20 -2.44
CA SER A 227 -4.77 -1.32 -1.04
C SER A 227 -5.72 -0.20 -0.58
N TYR A 228 -5.85 0.89 -1.34
CA TYR A 228 -6.70 2.03 -1.00
C TYR A 228 -7.92 2.16 -1.90
N LEU A 229 -7.92 1.52 -3.06
CA LEU A 229 -8.99 1.66 -4.04
C LEU A 229 -10.34 1.17 -3.50
N ASP A 230 -10.36 0.09 -2.72
CA ASP A 230 -11.56 -0.44 -2.08
C ASP A 230 -12.14 0.49 -1.00
N MET A 231 -11.37 1.46 -0.54
CA MET A 231 -11.79 2.42 0.48
C MET A 231 -12.70 3.52 -0.07
N THR A 232 -12.81 3.64 -1.39
CA THR A 232 -13.66 4.64 -2.03
C THR A 232 -14.80 4.01 -2.80
N GLU A 233 -15.97 4.64 -2.77
CA GLU A 233 -17.11 4.22 -3.56
C GLU A 233 -16.81 4.23 -5.07
N GLN A 234 -15.95 5.15 -5.52
CA GLN A 234 -15.58 5.30 -6.93
C GLN A 234 -14.85 4.08 -7.50
N PHE A 235 -13.97 3.46 -6.71
CA PHE A 235 -13.09 2.40 -7.20
C PHE A 235 -13.42 1.02 -6.61
N ARG A 236 -14.31 0.97 -5.61
CA ARG A 236 -14.71 -0.29 -4.97
C ARG A 236 -15.27 -1.26 -6.01
N ASN A 237 -14.78 -2.49 -5.99
CA ASN A 237 -15.19 -3.56 -6.91
C ASN A 237 -14.86 -3.31 -8.40
N MET A 238 -14.00 -2.32 -8.70
CA MET A 238 -13.60 -2.06 -10.08
C MET A 238 -12.63 -3.15 -10.56
N THR A 239 -12.84 -3.62 -11.80
CA THR A 239 -11.91 -4.59 -12.42
C THR A 239 -10.59 -3.91 -12.75
N ILE A 240 -9.48 -4.57 -12.42
CA ILE A 240 -8.12 -4.15 -12.80
C ILE A 240 -7.62 -5.06 -13.91
N TYR A 241 -7.41 -4.52 -15.09
CA TYR A 241 -6.67 -5.18 -16.15
C TYR A 241 -5.18 -4.87 -16.00
N GLU A 242 -4.37 -5.91 -15.84
CA GLU A 242 -2.93 -5.79 -15.64
C GLU A 242 -2.19 -6.38 -16.83
N LEU A 243 -1.35 -5.56 -17.49
CA LEU A 243 -0.57 -6.00 -18.64
C LEU A 243 0.71 -6.72 -18.17
N LEU A 244 0.90 -7.94 -18.64
CA LEU A 244 2.15 -8.67 -18.46
C LEU A 244 2.97 -8.58 -19.76
N TRP A 245 4.06 -7.84 -19.68
CA TRP A 245 4.97 -7.64 -20.80
C TRP A 245 6.00 -8.77 -20.89
N PRO A 246 6.50 -9.09 -22.08
CA PRO A 246 7.67 -9.95 -22.25
C PRO A 246 8.90 -9.43 -21.46
N GLU A 247 9.75 -10.33 -20.98
CA GLU A 247 10.89 -9.97 -20.10
C GLU A 247 11.85 -8.97 -20.72
N ASP A 248 12.10 -9.06 -22.03
CA ASP A 248 12.95 -8.15 -22.80
C ASP A 248 12.41 -6.72 -22.88
N MET A 249 11.12 -6.54 -22.67
CA MET A 249 10.43 -5.23 -22.66
C MET A 249 10.38 -4.59 -21.26
N THR A 250 10.59 -5.37 -20.22
CA THR A 250 10.54 -4.89 -18.82
C THR A 250 11.93 -4.48 -18.34
N GLN A 251 12.36 -3.27 -18.66
CA GLN A 251 13.57 -2.70 -18.06
C GLN A 251 13.24 -2.10 -16.71
N THR A 252 13.44 -2.88 -15.64
CA THR A 252 13.34 -2.35 -14.29
C THR A 252 14.43 -1.28 -14.09
N PRO A 253 14.09 -0.06 -13.65
CA PRO A 253 15.07 0.99 -13.44
C PRO A 253 16.15 0.59 -12.44
N ASN A 254 17.40 0.93 -12.73
CA ASN A 254 18.53 0.73 -11.83
C ASN A 254 18.76 2.00 -10.99
N VAL A 255 18.62 1.88 -9.70
CA VAL A 255 18.75 3.02 -8.79
C VAL A 255 19.89 2.77 -7.81
N GLU A 256 20.89 3.63 -7.88
CA GLU A 256 21.92 3.72 -6.85
C GLU A 256 21.34 4.45 -5.64
N VAL A 257 21.36 3.82 -4.47
CA VAL A 257 20.75 4.37 -3.27
C VAL A 257 21.83 4.80 -2.29
N VAL A 258 21.83 6.06 -1.91
CA VAL A 258 22.83 6.67 -1.02
C VAL A 258 22.14 7.28 0.19
N LYS A 259 22.32 6.66 1.36
CA LYS A 259 21.90 7.26 2.63
C LYS A 259 22.89 8.35 3.02
N SER A 260 22.42 9.56 3.24
CA SER A 260 23.27 10.69 3.61
C SER A 260 22.61 11.59 4.64
N LYS A 261 23.39 12.00 5.64
CA LYS A 261 23.00 13.06 6.58
C LYS A 261 23.44 14.46 6.13
N LYS A 262 24.22 14.55 5.02
CA LYS A 262 24.62 15.86 4.47
C LYS A 262 23.39 16.62 3.98
N PRO A 263 23.35 17.94 4.15
CA PRO A 263 22.32 18.78 3.56
C PRO A 263 22.24 18.62 2.03
N VAL A 264 21.04 18.68 1.46
CA VAL A 264 20.83 18.62 0.00
C VAL A 264 21.69 19.64 -0.74
N LEU A 265 21.83 20.81 -0.16
CA LEU A 265 22.68 21.90 -0.68
C LEU A 265 24.15 21.47 -0.87
N GLU A 266 24.71 20.71 0.07
CA GLU A 266 26.10 20.24 -0.01
C GLU A 266 26.25 19.14 -1.02
N LEU A 267 25.34 18.16 -1.01
CA LEU A 267 25.31 17.07 -1.99
C LEU A 267 25.22 17.60 -3.42
N CYS A 268 24.36 18.59 -3.66
CA CYS A 268 24.24 19.21 -4.97
C CYS A 268 25.51 20.00 -5.33
N SER A 269 26.13 20.70 -4.37
CA SER A 269 27.37 21.45 -4.63
C SER A 269 28.51 20.52 -5.03
N ASP A 270 28.64 19.38 -4.36
CA ASP A 270 29.65 18.35 -4.70
C ASP A 270 29.44 17.80 -6.14
N LEU A 271 28.18 17.56 -6.51
CA LEU A 271 27.82 17.09 -7.85
C LEU A 271 28.06 18.15 -8.92
N ILE A 272 27.62 19.39 -8.68
CA ILE A 272 27.83 20.52 -9.60
C ILE A 272 29.30 20.75 -9.88
N GLY A 273 30.15 20.69 -8.85
CA GLY A 273 31.61 20.77 -9.00
C GLY A 273 32.13 19.70 -9.94
N LYS A 274 31.76 18.42 -9.71
CA LYS A 274 32.15 17.28 -10.56
C LYS A 274 31.76 17.47 -12.02
N TYR A 275 30.51 17.92 -12.28
CA TYR A 275 30.05 18.12 -13.67
C TYR A 275 30.78 19.26 -14.36
N ARG A 276 31.10 20.36 -13.66
CA ARG A 276 31.89 21.46 -14.21
C ARG A 276 33.33 21.05 -14.53
N GLU A 277 33.88 20.06 -13.81
CA GLU A 277 35.18 19.45 -14.06
C GLU A 277 35.14 18.36 -15.15
N GLY A 278 33.97 18.08 -15.71
CA GLY A 278 33.81 17.01 -16.69
C GLY A 278 33.71 15.60 -16.08
N ASN A 279 33.63 15.49 -14.75
CA ASN A 279 33.60 14.25 -13.97
C ASN A 279 32.14 13.90 -13.55
N GLY A 280 31.20 13.98 -14.48
CA GLY A 280 29.82 13.55 -14.23
C GLY A 280 29.71 12.05 -13.99
N LYS A 281 28.47 11.56 -13.84
CA LYS A 281 28.22 10.12 -13.65
C LYS A 281 28.73 9.32 -14.84
N SER A 282 29.50 8.27 -14.58
CA SER A 282 30.03 7.36 -15.61
C SER A 282 29.31 6.02 -15.58
N THR A 283 29.16 5.39 -16.73
CA THR A 283 28.63 4.04 -16.91
C THR A 283 29.35 3.34 -18.07
N VAL A 284 29.22 2.04 -18.14
CA VAL A 284 29.72 1.23 -19.25
C VAL A 284 28.54 0.49 -19.88
N VAL A 285 28.37 0.65 -21.18
CA VAL A 285 27.30 -0.04 -21.94
C VAL A 285 27.99 -0.73 -23.14
N ASN A 286 27.81 -2.02 -23.28
CA ASN A 286 28.40 -2.84 -24.33
C ASN A 286 29.94 -2.70 -24.44
N GLY A 287 30.61 -2.49 -23.29
CA GLY A 287 32.08 -2.32 -23.26
C GLY A 287 32.59 -0.89 -23.54
N GLU A 288 31.69 0.03 -23.87
CA GLU A 288 32.03 1.43 -24.12
C GLU A 288 31.70 2.29 -22.89
N GLY A 289 32.62 3.16 -22.48
CA GLY A 289 32.47 4.06 -21.33
C GLY A 289 31.78 5.37 -21.72
N PHE A 290 30.77 5.74 -20.94
CA PHE A 290 30.05 7.00 -21.11
C PHE A 290 30.12 7.83 -19.82
N THR A 291 30.20 9.15 -19.97
CA THR A 291 30.16 10.10 -18.85
C THR A 291 29.07 11.13 -19.11
N ALA A 292 28.13 11.25 -18.15
CA ALA A 292 27.05 12.21 -18.23
C ALA A 292 27.58 13.66 -18.19
N ARG A 293 27.09 14.50 -19.07
CA ARG A 293 27.43 15.94 -19.17
C ARG A 293 26.31 16.83 -18.70
N GLU A 294 25.13 16.28 -18.50
CA GLU A 294 23.93 16.96 -18.03
C GLU A 294 23.40 16.26 -16.79
N ALA A 295 22.94 17.06 -15.81
CA ALA A 295 22.36 16.55 -14.57
C ALA A 295 20.95 17.07 -14.39
N VAL A 296 20.02 16.15 -14.13
CA VAL A 296 18.64 16.49 -13.75
C VAL A 296 18.47 16.26 -12.26
N PHE A 297 18.25 17.31 -11.49
CA PHE A 297 18.08 17.30 -10.06
C PHE A 297 16.61 17.36 -9.68
N TYR A 298 16.07 16.29 -9.11
CA TYR A 298 14.71 16.24 -8.60
C TYR A 298 14.67 16.65 -7.14
N ILE A 299 14.30 17.91 -6.90
CA ILE A 299 14.26 18.57 -5.58
C ILE A 299 12.92 19.27 -5.41
N ASN A 300 12.00 18.69 -4.64
CA ASN A 300 10.66 19.24 -4.52
C ASN A 300 10.59 20.47 -3.59
N SER A 301 11.51 21.43 -3.77
CA SER A 301 11.57 22.68 -3.02
C SER A 301 12.24 23.78 -3.82
N VAL A 302 11.47 24.76 -4.32
CA VAL A 302 12.02 25.94 -5.00
C VAL A 302 12.93 26.75 -4.08
N SER A 303 12.68 26.74 -2.78
CA SER A 303 13.53 27.42 -1.79
C SER A 303 14.93 26.77 -1.70
N GLU A 304 15.02 25.44 -1.75
CA GLU A 304 16.30 24.73 -1.77
C GLU A 304 17.02 24.93 -3.11
N ILE A 305 16.30 24.85 -4.23
CA ILE A 305 16.83 25.13 -5.57
C ILE A 305 17.46 26.53 -5.61
N LYS A 306 16.75 27.55 -5.08
CA LYS A 306 17.28 28.92 -4.97
C LYS A 306 18.61 28.97 -4.21
N LYS A 307 18.72 28.28 -3.05
CA LYS A 307 19.94 28.24 -2.24
C LYS A 307 21.10 27.60 -3.00
N ILE A 308 20.82 26.50 -3.73
CA ILE A 308 21.82 25.76 -4.51
C ILE A 308 22.36 26.64 -5.63
N ILE A 309 21.48 27.26 -6.41
CA ILE A 309 21.86 28.16 -7.51
C ILE A 309 22.74 29.30 -6.98
N LYS A 310 22.30 29.95 -5.90
CA LYS A 310 23.04 31.06 -5.31
C LYS A 310 24.42 30.64 -4.76
N LYS A 311 24.50 29.54 -4.01
CA LYS A 311 25.75 29.06 -3.43
C LYS A 311 26.79 28.71 -4.49
N ASN A 312 26.36 28.12 -5.60
CA ASN A 312 27.25 27.64 -6.65
C ASN A 312 27.45 28.64 -7.79
N GLY A 313 26.89 29.85 -7.68
CA GLY A 313 26.99 30.89 -8.71
C GLY A 313 26.51 30.37 -10.08
N LEU A 314 25.41 29.60 -10.11
CA LEU A 314 24.88 29.09 -11.36
C LEU A 314 24.24 30.19 -12.19
N THR A 315 24.41 30.14 -13.50
CA THR A 315 23.86 31.12 -14.43
C THR A 315 22.60 30.60 -15.14
N PRO A 316 21.74 31.49 -15.68
CA PRO A 316 20.57 31.08 -16.46
C PRO A 316 20.94 30.32 -17.76
N GLU A 317 22.16 30.52 -18.29
CA GLU A 317 22.66 29.83 -19.47
C GLU A 317 22.92 28.36 -19.23
N GLU A 318 23.44 28.01 -18.04
CA GLU A 318 23.74 26.62 -17.68
C GLU A 318 22.58 25.95 -16.90
N THR A 319 21.54 26.71 -16.49
CA THR A 319 20.51 26.22 -15.54
C THR A 319 19.11 26.35 -16.10
N ALA A 320 18.31 25.29 -16.00
CA ALA A 320 16.86 25.30 -16.15
C ALA A 320 16.18 25.03 -14.81
N ILE A 321 15.07 25.73 -14.51
CA ILE A 321 14.25 25.53 -13.31
C ILE A 321 12.84 25.21 -13.75
N ILE A 322 12.38 24.00 -13.45
CA ILE A 322 11.06 23.49 -13.86
C ILE A 322 10.20 23.26 -12.63
N CYS A 323 9.24 24.13 -12.44
CA CYS A 323 8.33 24.12 -11.29
C CYS A 323 6.96 24.66 -11.68
N SER A 324 5.96 24.54 -10.78
CA SER A 324 4.64 25.12 -11.01
C SER A 324 4.70 26.66 -10.97
N ALA A 325 3.91 27.31 -11.83
CA ALA A 325 3.80 28.77 -11.92
C ALA A 325 2.91 29.37 -10.80
N LYS A 326 2.97 28.84 -9.58
CA LYS A 326 2.30 29.41 -8.41
C LYS A 326 2.95 30.73 -8.02
N THR A 327 2.14 31.69 -7.55
CA THR A 327 2.60 33.02 -7.13
C THR A 327 3.80 33.00 -6.19
N ASP A 328 3.82 32.06 -5.24
CA ASP A 328 4.94 31.92 -4.30
C ASP A 328 6.24 31.48 -4.98
N ASN A 329 6.17 30.56 -5.95
CA ASN A 329 7.33 30.13 -6.73
C ASN A 329 7.86 31.28 -7.61
N LEU A 330 6.96 32.00 -8.28
CA LEU A 330 7.33 33.18 -9.09
C LEU A 330 8.04 34.22 -8.22
N ARG A 331 7.49 34.54 -7.05
CA ARG A 331 8.11 35.45 -6.10
C ARG A 331 9.51 35.01 -5.65
N LYS A 332 9.70 33.70 -5.43
CA LYS A 332 11.01 33.11 -5.08
C LYS A 332 12.03 33.29 -6.21
N LEU A 333 11.63 33.10 -7.47
CA LEU A 333 12.50 33.30 -8.64
C LEU A 333 12.79 34.79 -8.91
N ASP A 334 11.83 35.67 -8.70
CA ASP A 334 12.06 37.12 -8.79
C ASP A 334 13.04 37.60 -7.70
N ASN A 335 12.95 37.02 -6.50
CA ASN A 335 13.91 37.27 -5.43
C ASN A 335 15.30 36.76 -5.80
N LEU A 336 15.39 35.56 -6.36
CA LEU A 336 16.65 35.01 -6.84
C LEU A 336 17.27 35.90 -7.90
N SER A 337 16.48 36.36 -8.87
CA SER A 337 16.92 37.25 -9.93
C SER A 337 17.45 38.59 -9.39
N ARG A 338 16.77 39.19 -8.40
CA ARG A 338 17.23 40.42 -7.73
C ARG A 338 18.52 40.19 -6.92
N GLU A 339 18.63 39.06 -6.22
CA GLU A 339 19.78 38.75 -5.38
C GLU A 339 21.06 38.42 -6.18
N THR A 340 20.91 37.90 -7.38
CA THR A 340 22.03 37.48 -8.24
C THR A 340 22.34 38.47 -9.34
N GLY A 341 21.44 39.42 -9.61
CA GLY A 341 21.54 40.33 -10.78
C GLY A 341 21.27 39.65 -12.13
N MET A 342 20.92 38.31 -12.10
CA MET A 342 20.66 37.51 -13.30
C MET A 342 19.18 37.18 -13.38
N LYS A 343 18.61 37.06 -14.60
CA LYS A 343 17.19 36.86 -14.80
C LYS A 343 16.83 35.37 -14.83
N PHE A 344 16.43 34.82 -13.69
CA PHE A 344 15.89 33.45 -13.60
C PHE A 344 14.39 33.44 -13.86
N ARG A 345 13.92 32.42 -14.58
CA ARG A 345 12.51 32.17 -14.91
C ARG A 345 12.19 30.70 -14.77
N ILE A 346 10.90 30.38 -14.71
CA ILE A 346 10.46 28.99 -14.95
C ILE A 346 10.83 28.64 -16.38
N GLY A 347 11.62 27.57 -16.54
CA GLY A 347 12.04 27.04 -17.83
C GLY A 347 11.00 26.10 -18.41
N ASP A 348 11.11 25.87 -19.71
CA ASP A 348 10.43 24.81 -20.43
C ASP A 348 11.32 23.58 -20.51
N ILE A 349 10.70 22.41 -20.64
CA ILE A 349 11.40 21.18 -20.98
C ILE A 349 11.68 21.20 -22.48
N PRO A 350 12.95 21.05 -22.90
CA PRO A 350 13.30 21.06 -24.31
C PRO A 350 12.56 19.94 -25.07
N GLN A 351 12.10 20.27 -26.28
CA GLN A 351 11.52 19.29 -27.19
C GLN A 351 12.60 18.38 -27.77
N ARG A 352 12.19 17.29 -28.42
CA ARG A 352 13.13 16.38 -29.07
C ARG A 352 13.98 17.13 -30.11
N GLY A 353 15.31 17.03 -29.94
CA GLY A 353 16.30 17.72 -30.79
C GLY A 353 16.70 19.13 -30.30
N GLU A 354 16.07 19.66 -29.27
CA GLU A 354 16.49 20.91 -28.66
C GLU A 354 17.58 20.67 -27.59
N PRO A 355 18.54 21.60 -27.41
CA PRO A 355 19.62 21.45 -26.44
C PRO A 355 19.11 21.57 -25.02
N HIS A 356 19.60 20.69 -24.15
CA HIS A 356 19.38 20.76 -22.73
C HIS A 356 20.41 21.63 -22.01
N LYS A 357 20.06 22.15 -20.85
CA LYS A 357 21.00 22.84 -19.96
C LYS A 357 21.84 21.85 -19.18
N MET A 358 23.07 22.22 -18.81
CA MET A 358 23.95 21.38 -17.99
C MET A 358 23.27 20.95 -16.69
N PHE A 359 22.51 21.85 -16.05
CA PHE A 359 21.79 21.61 -14.81
C PHE A 359 20.30 21.90 -14.96
N THR A 360 19.48 20.88 -14.77
CA THR A 360 18.03 21.03 -14.75
C THR A 360 17.50 20.73 -13.36
N PHE A 361 16.85 21.68 -12.70
CA PHE A 361 16.24 21.51 -11.39
C PHE A 361 14.74 21.35 -11.52
N CYS A 362 14.20 20.26 -10.97
CA CYS A 362 12.81 19.88 -11.10
C CYS A 362 12.11 19.74 -9.75
N THR A 363 10.90 20.23 -9.65
CA THR A 363 9.98 19.91 -8.55
C THR A 363 9.05 18.77 -8.94
N SER A 364 8.16 18.33 -8.03
CA SER A 364 7.18 17.27 -8.28
C SER A 364 6.26 17.53 -9.48
N THR A 365 6.22 18.75 -9.99
CA THR A 365 5.45 19.10 -11.21
C THR A 365 5.86 18.26 -12.43
N VAL A 366 7.10 17.75 -12.46
CA VAL A 366 7.62 16.94 -13.57
C VAL A 366 7.71 15.44 -13.24
N TYR A 367 7.39 15.00 -12.04
CA TYR A 367 7.39 13.57 -11.72
C TYR A 367 6.39 12.81 -12.59
N ILE A 368 5.26 13.44 -12.86
CA ILE A 368 4.22 12.93 -13.73
C ILE A 368 4.19 13.79 -14.99
N GLY A 369 4.51 13.18 -16.14
CA GLY A 369 4.15 13.74 -17.42
C GLY A 369 5.10 14.74 -18.11
N ALA A 370 6.35 14.75 -17.72
CA ALA A 370 7.36 15.56 -18.38
C ALA A 370 8.43 14.63 -18.98
N ASP A 371 8.60 14.62 -20.28
CA ASP A 371 9.59 13.79 -20.95
C ASP A 371 10.84 14.60 -21.27
N PHE A 372 12.02 14.05 -20.94
CA PHE A 372 13.32 14.60 -21.28
C PHE A 372 13.91 13.83 -22.47
N TYR A 373 14.36 14.58 -23.46
CA TYR A 373 14.92 14.05 -24.70
C TYR A 373 16.43 14.34 -24.80
N SER A 374 17.15 14.22 -23.68
CA SER A 374 18.60 14.34 -23.65
C SER A 374 19.25 13.00 -24.02
N THR A 375 20.35 13.08 -24.79
CA THR A 375 21.19 11.93 -25.13
C THR A 375 22.23 11.61 -24.04
N ASN A 376 22.37 12.48 -23.02
CA ASN A 376 23.49 12.36 -22.06
C ASN A 376 23.17 12.85 -20.65
N ALA A 377 21.90 12.97 -20.27
CA ALA A 377 21.52 13.42 -18.93
C ALA A 377 21.41 12.25 -17.95
N TYR A 378 21.88 12.47 -16.72
CA TYR A 378 21.70 11.58 -15.58
C TYR A 378 20.78 12.19 -14.52
N SER A 379 19.97 11.36 -13.89
CA SER A 379 18.95 11.77 -12.91
C SER A 379 19.42 11.59 -11.46
N TYR A 380 19.34 12.66 -10.66
CA TYR A 380 19.61 12.67 -9.23
C TYR A 380 18.35 13.04 -8.47
N ILE A 381 17.96 12.22 -7.49
CA ILE A 381 16.73 12.39 -6.71
C ILE A 381 17.12 12.65 -5.26
N PHE A 382 16.56 13.71 -4.66
CA PHE A 382 16.86 14.10 -3.28
C PHE A 382 15.60 13.99 -2.42
N ALA A 383 15.59 12.98 -1.57
CA ALA A 383 14.50 12.72 -0.64
C ALA A 383 14.90 13.09 0.78
N ASN A 384 14.33 14.16 1.30
CA ASN A 384 14.55 14.60 2.68
C ASN A 384 13.24 14.59 3.48
N PRO A 385 12.98 13.56 4.29
CA PRO A 385 11.74 13.43 5.05
C PRO A 385 11.59 14.44 6.19
N GLN A 386 12.65 15.17 6.56
CA GLN A 386 12.56 16.26 7.53
C GLN A 386 11.73 17.44 6.98
N VAL A 387 11.65 17.56 5.65
CA VAL A 387 10.84 18.54 4.94
C VAL A 387 9.75 17.77 4.21
N SER A 388 8.51 17.84 4.67
CA SER A 388 7.39 17.01 4.19
C SER A 388 7.21 17.02 2.67
N CYS A 389 7.36 18.17 2.01
CA CYS A 389 7.25 18.24 0.56
C CYS A 389 8.42 17.60 -0.19
N MET A 390 9.52 17.28 0.50
CA MET A 390 10.70 16.61 -0.09
C MET A 390 10.75 15.09 0.23
N ALA A 391 9.76 14.54 0.90
CA ALA A 391 9.60 13.10 1.04
C ALA A 391 9.07 12.54 -0.29
N VAL A 392 9.93 11.90 -1.07
CA VAL A 392 9.58 11.26 -2.35
C VAL A 392 8.93 9.93 -2.07
N ASP A 393 7.80 9.64 -2.70
CA ASP A 393 7.20 8.32 -2.66
C ASP A 393 8.00 7.35 -3.54
N VAL A 394 8.95 6.65 -2.91
CA VAL A 394 9.87 5.77 -3.65
C VAL A 394 9.19 4.57 -4.30
N SER A 395 7.98 4.23 -3.88
CA SER A 395 7.24 3.10 -4.47
C SER A 395 6.47 3.49 -5.72
N VAL A 396 6.22 4.79 -5.94
CA VAL A 396 5.45 5.30 -7.09
C VAL A 396 6.23 6.33 -7.89
N ASP A 397 6.67 7.42 -7.23
CA ASP A 397 7.30 8.55 -7.92
C ASP A 397 8.65 8.16 -8.52
N LEU A 398 9.39 7.26 -7.88
CA LEU A 398 10.74 6.90 -8.33
C LEU A 398 10.75 6.28 -9.73
N GLN A 399 9.86 5.34 -9.99
CA GLN A 399 9.70 4.73 -11.33
C GLN A 399 9.28 5.78 -12.35
N GLN A 400 8.36 6.66 -11.97
CA GLN A 400 7.90 7.74 -12.83
C GLN A 400 9.04 8.70 -13.18
N ILE A 401 9.86 9.08 -12.20
CA ILE A 401 11.01 9.98 -12.36
C ILE A 401 12.06 9.35 -13.29
N VAL A 402 12.48 8.11 -13.04
CA VAL A 402 13.48 7.44 -13.86
C VAL A 402 12.98 7.26 -15.30
N GLY A 403 11.70 6.93 -15.48
CA GLY A 403 11.08 6.80 -16.79
C GLY A 403 10.93 8.12 -17.57
N ARG A 404 11.34 9.27 -17.04
CA ARG A 404 11.26 10.56 -17.76
C ARG A 404 12.33 10.73 -18.85
N GLN A 405 13.49 10.07 -18.75
CA GLN A 405 14.49 10.05 -19.82
C GLN A 405 14.02 9.12 -20.93
N ARG A 406 13.67 9.68 -22.11
CA ARG A 406 12.97 8.93 -23.18
C ARG A 406 13.85 8.46 -24.32
N LEU A 407 15.00 9.11 -24.55
CA LEU A 407 15.85 8.72 -25.67
C LEU A 407 16.56 7.40 -25.40
N GLU A 408 16.49 6.48 -26.37
CA GLU A 408 17.16 5.17 -26.29
C GLU A 408 18.67 5.32 -26.37
N GLU A 409 19.12 6.36 -27.03
CA GLU A 409 20.52 6.73 -27.21
C GLU A 409 21.14 7.23 -25.88
N ASN A 410 20.32 7.57 -24.87
CA ASN A 410 20.84 7.96 -23.58
C ASN A 410 21.24 6.72 -22.76
N PRO A 411 22.55 6.47 -22.53
CA PRO A 411 23.02 5.30 -21.78
C PRO A 411 22.57 5.31 -20.31
N PHE A 412 22.06 6.45 -19.80
CA PHE A 412 21.61 6.64 -18.44
C PHE A 412 20.08 6.60 -18.28
N ARG A 413 19.32 6.38 -19.35
CA ARG A 413 17.86 6.55 -19.36
C ARG A 413 17.12 5.76 -18.28
N ASN A 414 17.60 4.57 -17.92
CA ASN A 414 16.99 3.69 -16.91
C ASN A 414 17.75 3.69 -15.58
N SER A 415 18.55 4.72 -15.33
CA SER A 415 19.40 4.80 -14.15
C SER A 415 19.23 6.12 -13.42
N ALA A 416 19.32 6.09 -12.11
CA ALA A 416 19.30 7.27 -11.27
C ALA A 416 20.08 7.05 -9.96
N THR A 417 20.45 8.13 -9.28
CA THR A 417 20.92 8.08 -7.89
C THR A 417 19.87 8.69 -6.98
N LEU A 418 19.44 7.94 -5.96
CA LEU A 418 18.56 8.41 -4.90
C LEU A 418 19.38 8.72 -3.65
N TYR A 419 19.46 9.99 -3.28
CA TYR A 419 19.94 10.43 -1.97
C TYR A 419 18.78 10.51 -1.01
N PHE A 420 18.87 9.82 0.13
CA PHE A 420 17.83 9.84 1.13
C PHE A 420 18.39 9.94 2.55
N ASN A 421 17.55 10.33 3.49
CA ASN A 421 17.79 10.24 4.91
C ASN A 421 16.57 9.60 5.59
N THR A 422 16.76 9.11 6.80
CA THR A 422 15.68 8.57 7.65
C THR A 422 15.31 9.56 8.73
N LYS A 423 14.08 9.46 9.23
CA LYS A 423 13.61 10.20 10.40
C LYS A 423 12.80 9.27 11.29
N GLU A 424 12.72 9.58 12.58
CA GLU A 424 11.78 8.91 13.47
C GLU A 424 10.34 9.19 13.03
N ALA A 425 9.49 8.18 13.10
CA ALA A 425 8.08 8.32 12.86
C ALA A 425 7.48 9.35 13.85
N LYS A 426 6.66 10.26 13.35
CA LYS A 426 5.96 11.25 14.19
C LYS A 426 4.71 10.66 14.82
N ALA A 427 4.12 9.69 14.16
CA ALA A 427 2.91 9.02 14.61
C ALA A 427 3.01 7.51 14.36
N THR A 428 2.55 6.75 15.32
CA THR A 428 2.32 5.32 15.19
C THR A 428 1.09 5.07 14.30
N ARG A 429 0.89 3.83 13.90
CA ARG A 429 -0.30 3.44 13.15
C ARG A 429 -1.59 3.67 13.96
N ASP A 430 -1.57 3.37 15.25
CA ASP A 430 -2.73 3.53 16.12
C ASP A 430 -3.09 5.02 16.29
N GLU A 431 -2.09 5.89 16.39
CA GLU A 431 -2.31 7.35 16.42
C GLU A 431 -2.87 7.87 15.10
N LEU A 432 -2.42 7.35 13.96
CA LEU A 432 -3.02 7.65 12.65
C LEU A 432 -4.50 7.23 12.61
N GLU A 433 -4.82 5.99 12.99
CA GLU A 433 -6.20 5.50 12.96
C GLU A 433 -7.11 6.31 13.92
N ASN A 434 -6.60 6.70 15.09
CA ASN A 434 -7.32 7.58 16.00
C ASN A 434 -7.56 8.97 15.37
N SER A 435 -6.54 9.57 14.75
CA SER A 435 -6.67 10.86 14.06
C SER A 435 -7.68 10.80 12.92
N ILE A 436 -7.68 9.72 12.14
CA ILE A 436 -8.63 9.51 11.04
C ILE A 436 -10.05 9.37 11.60
N ARG A 437 -10.23 8.63 12.68
CA ARG A 437 -11.54 8.50 13.35
C ARG A 437 -12.05 9.85 13.83
N GLU A 438 -11.23 10.65 14.52
CA GLU A 438 -11.59 11.99 14.98
C GLU A 438 -11.97 12.92 13.81
N LYS A 439 -11.24 12.86 12.70
CA LYS A 439 -11.57 13.63 11.49
C LYS A 439 -12.89 13.16 10.85
N ASN A 440 -13.16 11.86 10.84
CA ASN A 440 -14.44 11.34 10.36
C ASN A 440 -15.61 11.79 11.22
N GLU A 441 -15.46 11.75 12.55
CA GLU A 441 -16.47 12.30 13.47
C GLU A 441 -16.63 13.81 13.29
N GLY A 442 -15.52 14.54 13.13
CA GLY A 442 -15.52 15.96 12.79
C GLY A 442 -16.26 16.25 11.48
N THR A 443 -16.09 15.37 10.49
CA THR A 443 -16.80 15.47 9.20
C THR A 443 -18.30 15.34 9.37
N LEU A 444 -18.76 14.33 10.09
CA LEU A 444 -20.20 14.14 10.35
C LEU A 444 -20.79 15.34 11.08
N ARG A 445 -20.13 15.81 12.15
CA ARG A 445 -20.56 17.02 12.88
C ARG A 445 -20.66 18.26 11.99
N GLN A 446 -19.72 18.46 11.06
CA GLN A 446 -19.75 19.60 10.14
C GLN A 446 -20.93 19.50 9.16
N ILE A 447 -21.20 18.32 8.62
CA ILE A 447 -22.34 18.08 7.73
C ILE A 447 -23.66 18.30 8.46
N GLU A 448 -23.80 17.77 9.68
CA GLU A 448 -24.97 17.95 10.55
C GLU A 448 -25.19 19.44 10.89
N ASN A 449 -24.14 20.13 11.32
CA ASN A 449 -24.19 21.55 11.62
C ASN A 449 -24.65 22.37 10.42
N TYR A 450 -24.08 22.11 9.23
CA TYR A 450 -24.50 22.79 8.01
C TYR A 450 -25.99 22.55 7.68
N ASN A 451 -26.46 21.32 7.87
CA ASN A 451 -27.84 20.97 7.60
C ASN A 451 -28.84 21.60 8.59
N ALA A 452 -28.40 21.80 9.86
CA ALA A 452 -29.25 22.26 10.96
C ALA A 452 -29.39 23.79 11.00
N VAL A 453 -28.44 24.58 10.44
CA VAL A 453 -28.48 26.05 10.57
C VAL A 453 -29.38 26.69 9.53
N PRO A 454 -30.14 27.76 9.93
CA PRO A 454 -30.97 28.51 9.01
C PRO A 454 -30.12 29.36 8.02
N ASN A 455 -29.05 29.97 8.52
CA ASN A 455 -28.14 30.80 7.70
C ASN A 455 -27.00 29.96 7.14
N LYS A 456 -27.29 29.25 6.05
CA LYS A 456 -26.33 28.38 5.36
C LYS A 456 -25.16 29.13 4.74
N ASP A 457 -25.37 30.35 4.28
CA ASP A 457 -24.33 31.16 3.64
C ASP A 457 -23.23 31.56 4.62
N GLU A 458 -23.58 31.90 5.85
CA GLU A 458 -22.59 32.23 6.88
C GLU A 458 -21.80 31.00 7.33
N GLN A 459 -22.51 29.88 7.55
CA GLN A 459 -21.85 28.61 7.89
C GLN A 459 -20.89 28.15 6.78
N LEU A 460 -21.29 28.30 5.52
CA LEU A 460 -20.47 27.98 4.37
C LEU A 460 -19.19 28.83 4.34
N ARG A 461 -19.32 30.15 4.53
CA ARG A 461 -18.16 31.05 4.58
C ARG A 461 -17.18 30.67 5.69
N LEU A 462 -17.69 30.34 6.87
CA LEU A 462 -16.85 29.88 7.99
C LEU A 462 -16.12 28.57 7.65
N MET A 463 -16.79 27.64 6.99
CA MET A 463 -16.16 26.40 6.54
C MET A 463 -15.10 26.67 5.46
N GLU A 464 -15.37 27.50 4.47
CA GLU A 464 -14.42 27.89 3.43
C GLU A 464 -13.18 28.56 4.02
N ASP A 465 -13.36 29.47 4.99
CA ASP A 465 -12.27 30.13 5.70
C ASP A 465 -11.45 29.13 6.52
N ASN A 466 -12.08 28.21 7.20
CA ASN A 466 -11.39 27.17 7.96
C ASN A 466 -10.58 26.24 7.04
N ILE A 467 -11.17 25.77 5.93
CA ILE A 467 -10.47 24.94 4.95
C ILE A 467 -9.29 25.71 4.34
N ARG A 468 -9.47 27.00 4.03
CA ARG A 468 -8.43 27.84 3.46
C ARG A 468 -7.26 28.08 4.42
N THR A 469 -7.51 28.23 5.71
CA THR A 469 -6.49 28.56 6.73
C THR A 469 -5.85 27.34 7.33
N GLU A 470 -6.61 26.31 7.66
CA GLU A 470 -6.15 25.09 8.35
C GLU A 470 -6.05 23.87 7.46
N GLY A 471 -6.62 23.93 6.24
CA GLY A 471 -6.75 22.74 5.37
C GLY A 471 -7.71 21.71 6.00
N HIS A 472 -7.53 20.44 5.63
CA HIS A 472 -8.35 19.34 6.12
C HIS A 472 -7.78 18.70 7.40
N LYS A 473 -7.33 19.50 8.36
CA LYS A 473 -6.73 18.99 9.60
C LYS A 473 -7.75 18.38 10.56
N LYS A 474 -8.99 18.87 10.55
CA LYS A 474 -10.03 18.50 11.51
C LYS A 474 -11.17 17.66 10.92
N HIS A 475 -11.34 17.67 9.60
CA HIS A 475 -12.42 16.96 8.91
C HIS A 475 -12.10 16.75 7.43
N TYR A 476 -12.84 15.86 6.80
CA TYR A 476 -12.75 15.51 5.36
C TYR A 476 -13.90 16.10 4.54
N CYS A 477 -14.48 17.23 4.97
CA CYS A 477 -15.55 17.88 4.19
C CYS A 477 -14.98 18.54 2.95
N CYS A 478 -15.71 18.46 1.84
CA CYS A 478 -15.58 19.38 0.74
C CYS A 478 -16.93 20.03 0.41
N ILE A 479 -16.86 21.18 -0.23
CA ILE A 479 -18.00 22.01 -0.61
C ILE A 479 -18.17 21.87 -2.09
N VAL A 480 -19.31 21.32 -2.51
CA VAL A 480 -19.63 21.06 -3.91
C VAL A 480 -20.92 21.76 -4.31
N ARG A 481 -21.06 22.07 -5.62
CA ARG A 481 -22.28 22.64 -6.17
C ARG A 481 -22.89 21.68 -7.17
N ASP A 482 -24.20 21.48 -7.07
CA ASP A 482 -24.94 20.69 -8.04
C ASP A 482 -25.21 21.47 -9.34
N ALA A 483 -25.97 20.88 -10.26
CA ALA A 483 -26.31 21.48 -11.54
C ALA A 483 -27.16 22.75 -11.38
N ASP A 484 -27.98 22.81 -10.34
CA ASP A 484 -28.86 23.93 -10.01
C ASP A 484 -28.18 24.99 -9.13
N ASN A 485 -26.85 24.88 -8.98
CA ASN A 485 -26.01 25.75 -8.17
C ASN A 485 -26.29 25.70 -6.65
N HIS A 486 -27.01 24.68 -6.17
CA HIS A 486 -27.18 24.45 -4.74
C HIS A 486 -25.87 23.94 -4.14
N VAL A 487 -25.57 24.43 -2.96
CA VAL A 487 -24.37 24.04 -2.23
C VAL A 487 -24.62 22.83 -1.36
N HIS A 488 -23.73 21.86 -1.45
CA HIS A 488 -23.71 20.66 -0.61
C HIS A 488 -22.37 20.55 0.12
N VAL A 489 -22.44 20.17 1.39
CA VAL A 489 -21.25 19.80 2.16
C VAL A 489 -21.22 18.29 2.25
N VAL A 490 -20.17 17.68 1.72
CA VAL A 490 -20.05 16.24 1.59
C VAL A 490 -18.74 15.73 2.15
N LYS A 491 -18.69 14.46 2.53
CA LYS A 491 -17.43 13.79 2.86
C LYS A 491 -16.66 13.49 1.58
N ASN A 492 -15.37 13.82 1.58
CA ASN A 492 -14.45 13.42 0.52
C ASN A 492 -13.56 12.26 1.02
N GLU A 493 -13.88 11.05 0.61
CA GLU A 493 -13.16 9.82 0.99
C GLU A 493 -11.70 9.81 0.49
N ILE A 494 -11.41 10.52 -0.60
CA ILE A 494 -10.06 10.59 -1.18
C ILE A 494 -9.09 11.30 -0.23
N LEU A 495 -9.57 12.26 0.57
CA LEU A 495 -8.76 12.95 1.59
C LEU A 495 -8.29 12.01 2.71
N GLU A 496 -9.11 11.04 3.09
CA GLU A 496 -8.70 10.03 4.06
C GLU A 496 -7.56 9.15 3.50
N ILE A 497 -7.68 8.76 2.23
CA ILE A 497 -6.61 8.02 1.54
C ILE A 497 -5.34 8.84 1.45
N ALA A 498 -5.46 10.13 1.13
CA ALA A 498 -4.31 11.04 1.07
C ALA A 498 -3.58 11.15 2.42
N ASP A 499 -4.30 11.18 3.55
CA ASP A 499 -3.71 11.18 4.88
C ASP A 499 -3.00 9.86 5.20
N ARG A 500 -3.63 8.73 4.91
CA ARG A 500 -3.02 7.39 5.08
C ARG A 500 -1.74 7.27 4.26
N ARG A 501 -1.78 7.75 3.02
CA ARG A 501 -0.62 7.73 2.14
C ARG A 501 0.50 8.66 2.61
N ALA A 502 0.15 9.87 3.05
CA ALA A 502 1.12 10.79 3.60
C ALA A 502 1.87 10.21 4.81
N TRP A 503 1.14 9.56 5.71
CA TRP A 503 1.73 8.84 6.84
C TRP A 503 2.61 7.67 6.36
N GLU A 504 2.11 6.86 5.43
CA GLU A 504 2.85 5.71 4.90
C GLU A 504 4.20 6.15 4.31
N VAL A 505 4.19 7.19 3.49
CA VAL A 505 5.42 7.74 2.90
C VAL A 505 6.30 8.35 4.00
N SER A 506 5.78 9.26 4.83
CA SER A 506 6.60 10.04 5.74
C SER A 506 7.05 9.29 6.99
N ASP A 507 6.20 8.44 7.55
CA ASP A 507 6.43 7.86 8.88
C ASP A 507 6.70 6.35 8.85
N ARG A 508 6.26 5.63 7.80
CA ARG A 508 6.56 4.21 7.63
C ARG A 508 7.78 3.97 6.74
N ILE A 509 7.81 4.53 5.52
CA ILE A 509 8.89 4.26 4.55
C ILE A 509 10.20 4.86 5.04
N TYR A 510 10.19 6.12 5.46
CA TYR A 510 11.41 6.82 5.91
C TYR A 510 11.77 6.59 7.38
N ASN A 511 11.05 5.75 8.11
CA ASN A 511 11.33 5.51 9.52
C ASN A 511 12.71 4.85 9.74
N ASN A 512 13.08 3.91 8.87
CA ASN A 512 14.36 3.21 8.94
C ASN A 512 14.77 2.68 7.56
N ASP A 513 16.00 2.19 7.46
CA ASP A 513 16.57 1.68 6.22
C ASP A 513 15.81 0.46 5.69
N PHE A 514 15.41 -0.45 6.56
CA PHE A 514 14.66 -1.65 6.14
C PHE A 514 13.34 -1.30 5.45
N SER A 515 12.59 -0.35 6.02
CA SER A 515 11.34 0.13 5.43
C SER A 515 11.57 0.79 4.07
N MET A 516 12.66 1.57 3.95
CA MET A 516 13.06 2.19 2.70
C MET A 516 13.43 1.16 1.63
N TYR A 517 14.30 0.21 1.93
CA TYR A 517 14.70 -0.82 0.98
C TYR A 517 13.53 -1.73 0.58
N ARG A 518 12.62 -2.03 1.50
CA ARG A 518 11.39 -2.78 1.19
C ARG A 518 10.50 -2.05 0.20
N ALA A 519 10.35 -0.73 0.36
CA ALA A 519 9.56 0.09 -0.55
C ALA A 519 10.23 0.18 -1.95
N LEU A 520 11.56 0.31 -1.98
CA LEU A 520 12.33 0.35 -3.23
C LEU A 520 12.25 -0.96 -4.01
N LYS A 521 12.35 -2.10 -3.35
CA LYS A 521 12.31 -3.44 -3.98
C LYS A 521 11.03 -3.68 -4.79
N ALA A 522 9.95 -2.99 -4.45
CA ALA A 522 8.67 -3.16 -5.16
C ALA A 522 8.70 -2.65 -6.60
N GLY A 523 9.66 -1.77 -6.96
CA GLY A 523 9.61 -1.12 -8.26
C GLY A 523 10.94 -0.84 -8.96
N VAL A 524 12.09 -1.03 -8.31
CA VAL A 524 13.41 -0.72 -8.90
C VAL A 524 14.45 -1.76 -8.52
N ASN A 525 15.45 -1.94 -9.40
CA ASN A 525 16.67 -2.66 -9.07
C ASN A 525 17.57 -1.72 -8.27
N VAL A 526 17.86 -2.08 -7.03
CA VAL A 526 18.74 -1.30 -6.17
C VAL A 526 20.17 -1.76 -6.37
N THR A 527 21.03 -0.87 -6.85
CA THR A 527 22.47 -1.09 -6.94
C THR A 527 23.15 -0.59 -5.67
N LYS A 528 24.32 -1.16 -5.31
CA LYS A 528 25.01 -0.90 -4.05
C LYS A 528 25.10 0.57 -3.68
N ALA A 529 24.67 0.89 -2.45
CA ALA A 529 25.08 2.12 -1.79
C ALA A 529 26.59 2.04 -1.45
N THR A 530 27.37 2.95 -1.98
CA THR A 530 28.82 3.00 -1.75
C THR A 530 29.15 3.69 -0.42
N ASP A 531 28.77 3.11 0.72
CA ASP A 531 29.26 3.62 2.02
C ASP A 531 29.74 2.45 2.89
N SER A 532 31.07 2.26 2.92
CA SER A 532 31.76 1.19 3.64
C SER A 532 31.72 1.28 5.18
N ASN A 533 31.07 2.30 5.73
CA ASN A 533 30.85 2.53 7.17
C ASN A 533 29.36 2.65 7.50
N ASN A 534 28.56 1.68 7.10
CA ASN A 534 27.12 1.70 7.36
C ASN A 534 26.84 1.42 8.85
N PRO A 535 26.32 2.40 9.62
CA PRO A 535 25.99 2.21 11.03
C PRO A 535 24.97 1.11 11.29
N GLU A 536 24.14 0.80 10.28
CA GLU A 536 23.12 -0.23 10.36
C GLU A 536 23.74 -1.63 10.35
N ILE A 537 24.79 -1.86 9.56
CA ILE A 537 25.55 -3.12 9.58
C ILE A 537 26.17 -3.34 10.96
N GLN A 538 26.70 -2.28 11.58
CA GLN A 538 27.25 -2.38 12.95
C GLN A 538 26.16 -2.72 13.97
N ARG A 539 24.94 -2.17 13.83
CA ARG A 539 23.81 -2.54 14.68
C ARG A 539 23.38 -3.98 14.47
N ILE A 540 23.30 -4.43 13.22
CA ILE A 540 22.98 -5.82 12.88
C ILE A 540 24.06 -6.73 13.46
N PHE A 541 25.34 -6.41 13.28
CA PHE A 541 26.48 -7.14 13.84
C PHE A 541 26.38 -7.29 15.36
N THR A 542 26.15 -6.18 16.05
CA THR A 542 26.00 -6.17 17.51
C THR A 542 24.83 -7.04 17.95
N LYS A 543 23.66 -6.85 17.35
CA LYS A 543 22.44 -7.59 17.68
C LYS A 543 22.58 -9.07 17.36
N TRP A 544 23.23 -9.41 16.23
CA TRP A 544 23.48 -10.78 15.83
C TRP A 544 24.41 -11.53 16.79
N ASN A 545 25.48 -10.88 17.23
CA ASN A 545 26.46 -11.47 18.14
C ASN A 545 26.01 -11.51 19.60
N MET A 546 25.13 -10.59 20.01
CA MET A 546 24.55 -10.60 21.36
C MET A 546 23.48 -11.69 21.56
N ASP A 547 22.94 -12.24 20.50
CA ASP A 547 21.89 -13.26 20.58
C ASP A 547 22.44 -14.63 20.16
N ASN A 548 22.42 -15.59 21.09
CA ASN A 548 22.84 -16.98 20.82
C ASN A 548 21.67 -17.90 20.46
N ARG A 549 20.45 -17.36 20.38
CA ARG A 549 19.23 -18.13 20.12
C ARG A 549 18.98 -18.25 18.63
N PHE A 550 18.82 -19.49 18.16
CA PHE A 550 18.55 -19.81 16.76
C PHE A 550 17.27 -19.10 16.25
N ASP A 551 16.17 -19.17 17.01
CA ASP A 551 14.88 -18.60 16.60
C ASP A 551 14.96 -17.10 16.30
N ARG A 552 15.71 -16.34 17.09
CA ARG A 552 15.90 -14.90 16.90
C ARG A 552 16.79 -14.59 15.72
N LYS A 553 17.88 -15.33 15.56
CA LYS A 553 18.78 -15.19 14.42
C LYS A 553 18.09 -15.56 13.10
N ALA A 554 17.31 -16.63 13.08
CA ALA A 554 16.56 -17.05 11.93
C ALA A 554 15.52 -16.00 11.51
N ARG A 555 14.77 -15.43 12.45
CA ARG A 555 13.84 -14.31 12.19
C ARG A 555 14.57 -13.09 11.64
N MET A 556 15.67 -12.71 12.26
CA MET A 556 16.50 -11.59 11.80
C MET A 556 17.02 -11.82 10.39
N TYR A 557 17.45 -13.07 10.07
CA TYR A 557 17.88 -13.42 8.72
C TYR A 557 16.74 -13.28 7.71
N CYS A 558 15.56 -13.83 8.00
CA CYS A 558 14.39 -13.71 7.14
C CYS A 558 14.00 -12.24 6.92
N ASP A 559 13.98 -11.44 7.99
CA ASP A 559 13.65 -10.01 7.90
C ASP A 559 14.67 -9.25 7.04
N LEU A 560 15.96 -9.54 7.18
CA LEU A 560 17.02 -8.96 6.37
C LEU A 560 16.89 -9.38 4.91
N HIS A 561 16.70 -10.67 4.66
CA HIS A 561 16.59 -11.21 3.32
C HIS A 561 15.38 -10.62 2.54
N GLU A 562 14.25 -10.47 3.21
CA GLU A 562 13.01 -10.00 2.58
C GLU A 562 12.91 -8.48 2.48
N ASN A 563 13.48 -7.77 3.45
CA ASN A 563 13.28 -6.32 3.56
C ASN A 563 14.54 -5.49 3.27
N ALA A 564 15.72 -6.08 3.36
CA ALA A 564 16.99 -5.39 3.17
C ALA A 564 18.10 -6.29 2.57
N PRO A 565 17.87 -6.92 1.40
CA PRO A 565 18.79 -7.90 0.82
C PRO A 565 20.19 -7.34 0.59
N LEU A 566 20.32 -6.07 0.25
CA LEU A 566 21.62 -5.43 0.05
C LEU A 566 22.41 -5.28 1.34
N LEU A 567 21.72 -4.98 2.46
CA LEU A 567 22.37 -4.97 3.77
C LEU A 567 22.80 -6.38 4.18
N LEU A 568 21.99 -7.38 3.85
CA LEU A 568 22.31 -8.77 4.10
C LEU A 568 23.57 -9.22 3.35
N GLU A 569 23.75 -8.80 2.10
CA GLU A 569 24.96 -9.09 1.30
C GLU A 569 26.23 -8.54 1.94
N GLU A 570 26.13 -7.42 2.66
CA GLU A 570 27.25 -6.82 3.38
C GLU A 570 27.50 -7.45 4.76
N CYS A 571 26.53 -8.24 5.27
CA CYS A 571 26.61 -8.90 6.58
C CYS A 571 27.40 -10.22 6.52
N ASN A 572 28.70 -10.14 6.21
CA ASN A 572 29.59 -11.30 6.06
C ASN A 572 29.76 -12.13 7.34
N PHE A 573 29.33 -11.63 8.50
CA PHE A 573 29.37 -12.28 9.80
C PHE A 573 28.20 -13.25 10.05
N ILE A 574 27.19 -13.23 9.18
CA ILE A 574 26.03 -14.12 9.31
C ILE A 574 26.43 -15.54 8.88
N GLU A 575 26.18 -16.50 9.75
CA GLU A 575 26.53 -17.89 9.46
C GLU A 575 25.76 -18.41 8.25
N ARG A 576 26.50 -19.03 7.33
CA ARG A 576 26.01 -19.55 6.04
C ARG A 576 24.79 -20.47 6.18
N LYS A 577 24.67 -21.20 7.29
CA LYS A 577 23.55 -22.11 7.56
C LYS A 577 22.17 -21.43 7.46
N TYR A 578 22.05 -20.15 7.86
CA TYR A 578 20.78 -19.44 7.77
C TYR A 578 20.38 -19.15 6.33
N LYS A 579 21.38 -18.85 5.48
CA LYS A 579 21.19 -18.72 4.04
C LYS A 579 20.74 -20.06 3.42
N ASP A 580 21.50 -21.14 3.71
CA ASP A 580 21.20 -22.45 3.15
C ASP A 580 19.79 -22.94 3.57
N TYR A 581 19.37 -22.64 4.80
CA TYR A 581 18.04 -22.96 5.29
C TYR A 581 16.96 -22.13 4.61
N TYR A 582 17.20 -20.82 4.42
CA TYR A 582 16.24 -19.92 3.77
C TYR A 582 16.11 -20.24 2.28
N ASP A 583 17.21 -20.47 1.58
CA ASP A 583 17.19 -20.79 0.15
C ASP A 583 16.41 -22.09 -0.14
N ALA A 584 16.47 -23.05 0.78
CA ALA A 584 15.79 -24.34 0.64
C ALA A 584 14.32 -24.32 1.11
N LEU A 585 13.97 -23.55 2.12
CA LEU A 585 12.70 -23.66 2.84
C LEU A 585 11.88 -22.37 2.87
N GLY A 586 12.51 -21.23 2.61
CA GLY A 586 11.90 -19.92 2.78
C GLY A 586 11.52 -19.58 4.23
N ARG A 587 10.87 -18.44 4.44
CA ARG A 587 10.32 -18.06 5.76
C ARG A 587 9.31 -19.09 6.27
N GLU A 588 8.42 -19.56 5.39
CA GLU A 588 7.40 -20.55 5.73
C GLU A 588 7.99 -21.84 6.30
N GLY A 589 9.17 -22.24 5.79
CA GLY A 589 9.89 -23.39 6.31
C GLY A 589 10.42 -23.21 7.73
N PHE A 590 10.90 -22.01 8.07
CA PHE A 590 11.25 -21.68 9.46
C PHE A 590 10.02 -21.63 10.36
N GLU A 591 8.92 -21.06 9.92
CA GLU A 591 7.67 -20.98 10.66
C GLU A 591 7.09 -22.39 10.92
N SER A 592 7.05 -23.23 9.90
CA SER A 592 6.59 -24.61 10.02
C SER A 592 7.51 -25.47 10.89
N SER A 593 8.79 -25.09 10.97
CA SER A 593 9.78 -25.71 11.87
C SER A 593 9.80 -25.06 13.26
N TYR A 594 8.84 -24.18 13.59
CA TYR A 594 8.72 -23.45 14.87
C TYR A 594 9.96 -22.67 15.27
N TRP A 595 10.72 -22.22 14.25
CA TRP A 595 11.97 -21.48 14.44
C TRP A 595 13.00 -22.28 15.28
N ARG A 596 12.98 -23.63 15.17
CA ARG A 596 13.90 -24.53 15.87
C ARG A 596 14.87 -25.14 14.89
N GLU A 597 16.18 -25.11 15.23
CA GLU A 597 17.25 -25.56 14.34
C GLU A 597 17.16 -27.07 14.04
N ASP A 598 16.80 -27.87 15.03
CA ASP A 598 16.64 -29.33 14.87
C ASP A 598 15.52 -29.69 13.90
N TYR A 599 14.37 -28.98 13.95
CA TYR A 599 13.27 -29.19 13.01
C TYR A 599 13.58 -28.60 11.62
N THR A 600 14.27 -27.48 11.55
CA THR A 600 14.72 -26.90 10.28
C THR A 600 15.68 -27.85 9.55
N LYS A 601 16.62 -28.47 10.29
CA LYS A 601 17.50 -29.50 9.73
C LYS A 601 16.75 -30.74 9.26
N GLN A 602 15.72 -31.17 9.96
CA GLN A 602 14.88 -32.30 9.55
C GLN A 602 14.09 -31.98 8.27
N ALA A 603 13.64 -30.75 8.13
CA ALA A 603 12.96 -30.29 6.93
C ALA A 603 13.85 -30.28 5.68
N LEU A 604 15.16 -30.18 5.85
CA LEU A 604 16.16 -30.24 4.76
C LEU A 604 16.57 -31.66 4.36
N ALA A 605 16.17 -32.67 5.13
CA ALA A 605 16.48 -34.07 4.80
C ALA A 605 15.81 -34.44 3.45
N PRO A 606 16.48 -35.19 2.55
CA PRO A 606 16.04 -35.42 1.17
C PRO A 606 14.82 -36.33 0.99
N VAL A 607 14.01 -36.52 2.02
CA VAL A 607 12.73 -37.22 1.96
C VAL A 607 11.61 -36.17 1.90
N PRO A 608 10.64 -36.26 0.95
CA PRO A 608 9.52 -35.30 0.95
C PRO A 608 8.81 -35.42 2.28
N MET A 609 9.02 -34.46 3.17
CA MET A 609 8.23 -34.31 4.37
C MET A 609 6.79 -34.00 3.96
N LYS A 610 5.94 -35.01 3.98
CA LYS A 610 4.53 -34.78 4.29
C LYS A 610 4.55 -33.96 5.58
N LEU A 611 3.98 -32.75 5.55
CA LEU A 611 3.72 -31.94 6.75
C LEU A 611 3.32 -32.91 7.85
N LEU A 612 4.14 -33.01 8.92
CA LEU A 612 3.84 -33.88 10.03
C LEU A 612 2.39 -33.61 10.42
N PRO A 613 1.48 -34.56 10.42
CA PRO A 613 0.09 -34.32 10.77
C PRO A 613 -0.01 -34.10 12.28
N ARG A 614 0.49 -32.93 12.70
CA ARG A 614 0.69 -32.53 14.10
C ARG A 614 -0.61 -32.55 14.89
N ASN A 615 -1.70 -32.07 14.24
CA ASN A 615 -3.01 -32.13 14.87
C ASN A 615 -3.46 -33.56 15.10
N GLU A 616 -3.14 -34.46 14.18
CA GLU A 616 -3.47 -35.85 14.29
C GLU A 616 -2.58 -36.56 15.30
N ILE A 617 -1.29 -36.24 15.33
CA ILE A 617 -0.37 -36.73 16.37
C ILE A 617 -0.80 -36.24 17.76
N ALA A 618 -1.10 -34.95 17.88
CA ALA A 618 -1.57 -34.37 19.13
C ALA A 618 -2.91 -35.02 19.59
N GLY A 619 -3.87 -35.17 18.68
CA GLY A 619 -5.13 -35.87 18.96
C GLY A 619 -4.93 -37.31 19.45
N ARG A 620 -4.07 -38.07 18.82
CA ARG A 620 -3.74 -39.43 19.24
C ARG A 620 -3.01 -39.48 20.58
N LEU A 621 -2.09 -38.54 20.83
CA LEU A 621 -1.44 -38.36 22.12
C LEU A 621 -2.45 -38.01 23.24
N MET A 622 -3.42 -37.18 22.98
CA MET A 622 -4.46 -36.79 23.94
C MET A 622 -5.35 -37.97 24.34
N ASN A 623 -5.56 -38.90 23.43
CA ASN A 623 -6.33 -40.11 23.70
C ASN A 623 -5.60 -41.07 24.67
N VAL A 624 -4.25 -41.07 24.63
CA VAL A 624 -3.43 -41.97 25.43
C VAL A 624 -2.90 -41.31 26.70
N LEU A 625 -2.52 -40.01 26.62
CA LEU A 625 -1.89 -39.29 27.71
C LEU A 625 -2.86 -38.27 28.31
N LYS A 626 -3.37 -38.52 29.50
CA LYS A 626 -4.34 -37.69 30.17
C LYS A 626 -3.65 -36.52 30.91
N VAL A 627 -4.35 -35.39 31.02
CA VAL A 627 -3.91 -34.27 31.83
C VAL A 627 -3.75 -34.67 33.29
N GLY A 628 -2.62 -34.31 33.88
CA GLY A 628 -2.23 -34.76 35.25
C GLY A 628 -1.53 -36.10 35.27
N GLY A 629 -1.55 -36.88 34.14
CA GLY A 629 -0.85 -38.13 34.05
C GLY A 629 0.67 -37.96 33.97
N GLU A 630 1.40 -38.94 34.45
CA GLU A 630 2.86 -38.99 34.42
C GLU A 630 3.31 -40.18 33.61
N SER A 631 4.28 -40.00 32.72
CA SER A 631 4.83 -41.03 31.85
C SER A 631 6.34 -40.94 31.77
N THR A 632 7.02 -42.05 31.79
CA THR A 632 8.49 -42.07 31.65
C THR A 632 8.93 -41.79 30.22
N ARG A 633 10.16 -41.32 30.06
CA ARG A 633 10.73 -41.06 28.72
C ARG A 633 10.64 -42.29 27.75
N PRO A 634 10.92 -43.55 28.20
CA PRO A 634 10.73 -44.69 27.34
C PRO A 634 9.28 -44.89 26.90
N GLU A 635 8.31 -44.75 27.81
CA GLU A 635 6.88 -44.90 27.52
C GLU A 635 6.42 -43.88 26.50
N VAL A 636 6.76 -42.59 26.71
CA VAL A 636 6.43 -41.50 25.75
C VAL A 636 7.05 -41.79 24.38
N LYS A 637 8.29 -42.25 24.34
CA LYS A 637 8.98 -42.59 23.09
C LYS A 637 8.29 -43.72 22.35
N GLU A 638 7.82 -44.75 23.07
CA GLU A 638 7.11 -45.89 22.48
C GLU A 638 5.74 -45.47 21.96
N ILE A 639 4.97 -44.65 22.68
CA ILE A 639 3.70 -44.10 22.26
C ILE A 639 3.89 -43.27 20.96
N LEU A 640 4.87 -42.36 20.94
CA LEU A 640 5.17 -41.60 19.75
C LEU A 640 5.61 -42.47 18.56
N ARG A 641 6.36 -43.54 18.80
CA ARG A 641 6.79 -44.47 17.76
C ARG A 641 5.59 -45.21 17.15
N GLY A 642 4.65 -45.65 17.97
CA GLY A 642 3.40 -46.28 17.49
C GLY A 642 2.59 -45.30 16.63
N ILE A 643 2.40 -44.04 17.11
CA ILE A 643 1.67 -43.02 16.37
C ILE A 643 2.36 -42.68 15.03
N TYR A 644 3.69 -42.55 15.01
CA TYR A 644 4.45 -42.26 13.78
C TYR A 644 4.34 -43.43 12.79
N HIS A 645 4.43 -44.67 13.27
CA HIS A 645 4.24 -45.88 12.44
C HIS A 645 2.85 -45.91 11.79
N ASP A 646 1.80 -45.66 12.59
CA ASP A 646 0.41 -45.70 12.11
C ASP A 646 0.09 -44.59 11.11
N LEU A 647 0.80 -43.47 11.20
CA LEU A 647 0.66 -42.32 10.29
C LEU A 647 1.63 -42.39 9.10
N GLY A 648 2.43 -43.46 8.98
CA GLY A 648 3.41 -43.61 7.90
C GLY A 648 4.54 -42.59 7.95
N ILE A 649 4.83 -41.99 9.13
CA ILE A 649 5.85 -41.00 9.31
C ILE A 649 7.21 -41.69 9.38
N GLN A 650 8.10 -41.40 8.45
CA GLN A 650 9.45 -41.91 8.47
C GLN A 650 10.30 -41.08 9.46
N GLY A 651 10.75 -41.69 10.55
CA GLY A 651 11.63 -41.05 11.54
C GLY A 651 11.59 -41.80 12.88
N LYS A 652 12.62 -41.62 13.71
CA LYS A 652 12.66 -42.15 15.07
C LYS A 652 12.33 -41.02 16.04
N PRO A 653 11.12 -41.02 16.65
CA PRO A 653 10.77 -39.99 17.61
C PRO A 653 11.65 -40.01 18.84
N SER A 654 11.92 -38.87 19.41
CA SER A 654 12.51 -38.65 20.73
C SER A 654 11.39 -38.46 21.75
N ALA A 655 11.61 -38.88 23.00
CA ALA A 655 10.63 -38.61 24.05
C ALA A 655 10.36 -37.12 24.26
N SER A 656 11.36 -36.27 23.97
CA SER A 656 11.23 -34.81 24.06
C SER A 656 10.30 -34.22 23.01
N ASP A 657 9.98 -34.90 21.92
CA ASP A 657 9.08 -34.44 20.88
C ASP A 657 7.66 -34.20 21.41
N ILE A 658 7.30 -34.87 22.52
CA ILE A 658 6.00 -34.68 23.19
C ILE A 658 5.78 -33.21 23.56
N THR A 659 6.86 -32.46 23.90
CA THR A 659 6.77 -31.04 24.26
C THR A 659 6.41 -30.16 23.07
N GLY A 660 6.50 -30.67 21.85
CA GLY A 660 6.01 -30.04 20.62
C GLY A 660 4.50 -30.18 20.43
N TYR A 661 3.87 -31.19 21.03
CA TYR A 661 2.46 -31.52 20.88
C TYR A 661 1.62 -31.17 22.09
N LEU A 662 2.15 -31.37 23.31
CA LEU A 662 1.45 -31.16 24.56
C LEU A 662 2.26 -30.24 25.49
N THR A 663 1.57 -29.52 26.39
CA THR A 663 2.24 -28.81 27.47
C THR A 663 2.59 -29.81 28.58
N CYS A 664 3.89 -30.05 28.76
CA CYS A 664 4.42 -30.99 29.73
C CYS A 664 5.43 -30.34 30.64
N GLU A 665 5.52 -30.82 31.88
CA GLU A 665 6.57 -30.54 32.83
C GLU A 665 7.49 -31.75 32.95
N GLU A 666 8.79 -31.62 32.73
CA GLU A 666 9.74 -32.70 32.93
C GLU A 666 10.19 -32.68 34.39
N LYS A 667 10.02 -33.83 35.10
CA LYS A 667 10.41 -34.02 36.49
C LYS A 667 11.30 -35.24 36.62
N THR A 668 12.15 -35.23 37.62
CA THR A 668 12.92 -36.43 38.00
C THR A 668 12.35 -36.98 39.29
N ILE A 669 11.84 -38.22 39.22
CA ILE A 669 11.34 -38.95 40.36
C ILE A 669 12.20 -40.17 40.62
N ARG A 670 12.08 -40.81 41.81
CA ARG A 670 12.71 -42.07 42.10
C ARG A 670 11.70 -43.22 41.90
N ILE A 671 11.94 -44.07 40.90
CA ILE A 671 11.20 -45.32 40.70
C ILE A 671 12.12 -46.47 40.99
N ASN A 672 11.75 -47.35 41.91
CA ASN A 672 12.53 -48.49 42.36
C ASN A 672 13.99 -48.11 42.76
N GLY A 673 14.16 -46.98 43.44
CA GLY A 673 15.46 -46.50 43.88
C GLY A 673 16.33 -45.78 42.83
N LYS A 674 15.94 -45.83 41.55
CA LYS A 674 16.65 -45.18 40.44
C LYS A 674 15.97 -43.81 40.09
N LYS A 675 16.84 -42.79 39.86
CA LYS A 675 16.37 -41.49 39.32
C LYS A 675 15.87 -41.69 37.90
N THR A 676 14.59 -41.38 37.65
CA THR A 676 13.92 -41.53 36.36
C THR A 676 13.26 -40.20 35.96
N ALA A 677 13.58 -39.72 34.75
CA ALA A 677 12.92 -38.56 34.22
C ALA A 677 11.54 -38.93 33.68
N ILE A 678 10.54 -38.18 34.09
CA ILE A 678 9.15 -38.35 33.65
C ILE A 678 8.60 -37.05 33.05
N PHE A 679 7.64 -37.17 32.16
CA PHE A 679 6.80 -36.06 31.67
C PHE A 679 5.45 -36.11 32.41
N ARG A 680 5.11 -35.01 33.03
CA ARG A 680 3.77 -34.76 33.56
C ARG A 680 3.00 -33.90 32.60
N ILE A 681 1.85 -34.37 32.14
CA ILE A 681 1.01 -33.65 31.20
C ILE A 681 0.26 -32.54 31.96
N ILE A 682 0.58 -31.28 31.64
CA ILE A 682 -0.04 -30.09 32.28
C ILE A 682 -1.30 -29.67 31.53
N SER A 683 -1.24 -29.71 30.21
CA SER A 683 -2.36 -29.32 29.38
C SER A 683 -2.21 -29.95 27.97
N HIS A 684 -3.34 -30.30 27.38
CA HIS A 684 -3.39 -30.67 25.96
C HIS A 684 -3.27 -29.43 25.00
N ALA A 685 -3.19 -28.22 25.55
CA ALA A 685 -3.37 -26.98 24.82
C ALA A 685 -2.06 -26.31 24.37
N ARG A 686 -1.11 -27.04 23.78
CA ARG A 686 0.03 -26.33 23.14
C ARG A 686 -0.24 -25.95 21.70
N GLU A 687 -1.08 -26.67 20.99
CA GLU A 687 -1.53 -26.24 19.67
C GLU A 687 -3.05 -26.28 19.60
N LYS A 688 -3.59 -25.27 18.96
CA LYS A 688 -5.01 -25.17 18.65
C LYS A 688 -5.33 -26.32 17.70
N VAL A 689 -5.92 -27.37 18.20
CA VAL A 689 -6.57 -28.36 17.35
C VAL A 689 -7.78 -27.66 16.79
N SER A 690 -7.74 -27.29 15.51
CA SER A 690 -8.93 -26.81 14.83
C SER A 690 -9.89 -28.00 14.75
N LEU A 691 -10.92 -27.99 15.58
CA LEU A 691 -12.00 -29.01 15.52
C LEU A 691 -12.86 -28.85 14.27
N PHE A 692 -12.69 -27.70 13.59
CA PHE A 692 -13.43 -27.36 12.37
C PHE A 692 -12.48 -27.36 11.18
N PRO A 693 -12.94 -27.85 10.02
CA PRO A 693 -12.19 -27.68 8.79
C PRO A 693 -11.91 -26.18 8.59
N ARG A 694 -10.68 -25.82 8.22
CA ARG A 694 -10.35 -24.44 7.86
C ARG A 694 -11.27 -24.04 6.72
N ILE A 695 -12.16 -23.08 6.98
CA ILE A 695 -12.90 -22.42 5.92
C ILE A 695 -11.90 -21.51 5.24
N THR A 696 -11.34 -21.96 4.13
CA THR A 696 -10.38 -21.18 3.32
C THR A 696 -11.08 -20.26 2.32
N ASP A 697 -12.39 -20.47 2.14
CA ASP A 697 -13.22 -19.71 1.22
C ASP A 697 -14.53 -19.30 1.93
N VAL A 698 -14.71 -18.02 2.15
CA VAL A 698 -15.89 -17.45 2.81
C VAL A 698 -17.17 -17.69 2.00
N THR A 699 -17.06 -17.93 0.69
CA THR A 699 -18.19 -18.24 -0.18
C THR A 699 -18.73 -19.66 0.03
N GLN A 700 -17.97 -20.54 0.70
CA GLN A 700 -18.36 -21.89 1.06
C GLN A 700 -18.70 -22.06 2.54
N ALA A 701 -18.85 -20.98 3.29
CA ALA A 701 -19.29 -21.02 4.69
C ALA A 701 -20.70 -21.64 4.73
N GLN A 702 -20.76 -22.93 4.97
CA GLN A 702 -22.00 -23.55 5.41
C GLN A 702 -22.36 -22.94 6.77
N GLU A 703 -23.61 -22.54 6.94
CA GLU A 703 -24.14 -22.21 8.26
C GLU A 703 -23.89 -23.41 9.17
N TYR A 704 -22.93 -23.27 10.07
CA TYR A 704 -22.75 -24.27 11.12
C TYR A 704 -23.93 -24.14 12.07
N ASP A 705 -24.64 -25.23 12.24
CA ASP A 705 -25.70 -25.35 13.23
C ASP A 705 -25.08 -25.12 14.62
N VAL A 706 -25.53 -24.06 15.30
CA VAL A 706 -25.06 -23.70 16.64
C VAL A 706 -25.25 -24.85 17.62
N ASP A 707 -26.33 -25.63 17.47
CA ASP A 707 -26.59 -26.80 18.29
C ASP A 707 -25.52 -27.89 18.12
N LYS A 708 -25.02 -28.10 16.92
CA LYS A 708 -23.92 -29.04 16.65
C LYS A 708 -22.59 -28.57 17.25
N LEU A 709 -22.34 -27.26 17.24
CA LEU A 709 -21.18 -26.65 17.91
C LEU A 709 -21.24 -26.84 19.43
N LEU A 710 -22.42 -26.64 20.02
CA LEU A 710 -22.67 -26.81 21.46
C LEU A 710 -22.56 -28.29 21.85
N GLU A 711 -22.99 -29.22 20.99
CA GLU A 711 -22.84 -30.66 21.20
C GLU A 711 -21.37 -31.07 21.28
N ILE A 712 -20.53 -30.53 20.37
CA ILE A 712 -19.08 -30.76 20.39
C ILE A 712 -18.43 -30.20 21.66
N ILE A 713 -18.84 -29.02 22.11
CA ILE A 713 -18.31 -28.38 23.32
C ILE A 713 -18.75 -29.12 24.59
N ARG A 714 -19.97 -29.68 24.61
CA ARG A 714 -20.49 -30.48 25.71
C ARG A 714 -19.85 -31.87 25.78
N ASP A 715 -19.30 -32.37 24.69
CA ASP A 715 -18.55 -33.63 24.70
C ASP A 715 -17.24 -33.47 25.49
N ASP A 716 -17.27 -33.88 26.76
CA ASP A 716 -16.13 -33.80 27.68
C ASP A 716 -15.03 -34.82 27.42
N THR A 717 -15.24 -35.73 26.44
CA THR A 717 -14.26 -36.77 26.09
C THR A 717 -12.96 -36.23 25.57
N TYR A 718 -12.97 -35.08 24.86
CA TYR A 718 -11.80 -34.47 24.23
C TYR A 718 -11.02 -33.51 25.14
N TYR A 719 -11.71 -32.63 25.85
CA TYR A 719 -11.08 -31.53 26.60
C TYR A 719 -11.06 -31.75 28.12
N HIS A 720 -11.82 -32.72 28.66
CA HIS A 720 -11.98 -32.93 30.09
C HIS A 720 -12.27 -31.64 30.82
N LEU A 721 -13.28 -30.89 30.36
CA LEU A 721 -13.60 -29.56 30.85
C LEU A 721 -14.13 -29.56 32.25
N LYS A 722 -15.02 -30.50 32.57
CA LYS A 722 -15.66 -30.57 33.91
C LYS A 722 -14.67 -30.58 35.08
N PRO A 723 -13.66 -31.50 35.12
CA PRO A 723 -12.67 -31.49 36.19
C PRO A 723 -11.84 -30.19 36.24
N LYS A 724 -11.56 -29.58 35.07
CA LYS A 724 -10.78 -28.35 35.01
C LYS A 724 -11.58 -27.15 35.53
N VAL A 725 -12.86 -27.05 35.17
CA VAL A 725 -13.77 -26.00 35.64
C VAL A 725 -13.96 -26.14 37.16
N GLU A 726 -14.16 -27.36 37.67
CA GLU A 726 -14.26 -27.65 39.10
C GLU A 726 -12.99 -27.22 39.85
N ALA A 727 -11.81 -27.51 39.29
CA ALA A 727 -10.54 -27.08 39.87
C ALA A 727 -10.40 -25.55 39.93
N VAL A 728 -10.95 -24.82 38.96
CA VAL A 728 -10.99 -23.35 39.01
C VAL A 728 -11.98 -22.87 40.09
N ARG A 729 -13.14 -23.48 40.17
CA ARG A 729 -14.19 -23.13 41.17
C ARG A 729 -13.74 -23.41 42.61
N SER A 730 -12.99 -24.47 42.84
CA SER A 730 -12.47 -24.88 44.16
C SER A 730 -11.16 -24.17 44.56
N ALA A 731 -10.64 -23.25 43.77
CA ALA A 731 -9.42 -22.52 44.08
C ALA A 731 -9.65 -21.57 45.27
N GLY A 732 -8.76 -21.67 46.27
CA GLY A 732 -8.88 -20.91 47.52
C GLY A 732 -8.44 -19.45 47.40
N THR A 733 -7.63 -19.08 46.40
CA THR A 733 -7.15 -17.73 46.19
C THR A 733 -7.38 -17.26 44.76
N GLN A 734 -7.45 -15.94 44.58
CA GLN A 734 -7.63 -15.35 43.25
C GLN A 734 -6.47 -15.67 42.30
N ASP A 735 -5.24 -15.71 42.82
CA ASP A 735 -4.07 -16.04 42.02
C ASP A 735 -4.06 -17.53 41.58
N GLU A 736 -4.50 -18.42 42.45
CA GLU A 736 -4.68 -19.82 42.10
C GLU A 736 -5.80 -20.01 41.08
N LYS A 737 -6.92 -19.28 41.24
CA LYS A 737 -8.04 -19.26 40.33
C LYS A 737 -7.59 -18.77 38.95
N ASN A 738 -6.84 -17.69 38.86
CA ASN A 738 -6.30 -17.15 37.62
C ASN A 738 -5.33 -18.13 36.93
N ARG A 739 -4.45 -18.78 37.69
CA ARG A 739 -3.53 -19.82 37.18
C ARG A 739 -4.29 -21.01 36.60
N LYS A 740 -5.30 -21.51 37.29
CA LYS A 740 -6.13 -22.62 36.84
C LYS A 740 -7.00 -22.23 35.65
N LYS A 741 -7.57 -21.03 35.66
CA LYS A 741 -8.33 -20.46 34.54
C LYS A 741 -7.47 -20.32 33.27
N ALA A 742 -6.19 -19.99 33.40
CA ALA A 742 -5.26 -19.90 32.28
C ALA A 742 -4.97 -21.26 31.60
N LEU A 743 -5.25 -22.37 32.29
CA LEU A 743 -5.04 -23.73 31.77
C LEU A 743 -6.30 -24.30 31.09
N LEU A 744 -7.44 -23.60 31.15
CA LEU A 744 -8.65 -24.05 30.46
C LEU A 744 -8.45 -23.94 28.95
N PRO A 745 -8.98 -24.89 28.17
CA PRO A 745 -9.13 -24.73 26.74
C PRO A 745 -9.97 -23.48 26.43
N VAL A 746 -9.62 -22.78 25.39
CA VAL A 746 -10.32 -21.59 24.94
C VAL A 746 -10.96 -21.86 23.59
N ALA A 747 -12.28 -21.67 23.51
CA ALA A 747 -12.95 -21.61 22.23
C ALA A 747 -12.87 -20.18 21.69
N THR A 748 -12.33 -20.01 20.48
CA THR A 748 -12.23 -18.72 19.84
C THR A 748 -13.29 -18.61 18.75
N TRP A 749 -14.42 -18.01 19.10
CA TRP A 749 -15.57 -17.84 18.20
C TRP A 749 -15.29 -16.83 17.08
N ASN A 750 -14.46 -15.82 17.38
CA ASN A 750 -14.16 -14.73 16.47
C ASN A 750 -13.13 -15.08 15.39
N GLY A 751 -12.51 -16.26 15.48
CA GLY A 751 -11.51 -16.66 14.49
C GLY A 751 -10.43 -17.60 15.02
N THR A 752 -9.45 -17.85 14.18
CA THR A 752 -8.24 -18.61 14.52
C THR A 752 -7.13 -17.66 14.93
N PHE A 753 -6.48 -17.93 16.04
CA PHE A 753 -5.46 -17.08 16.61
C PHE A 753 -4.12 -17.85 16.73
N ARG A 754 -3.00 -17.14 16.57
CA ARG A 754 -1.66 -17.71 16.82
C ARG A 754 -1.36 -17.86 18.30
N SER A 755 -1.94 -17.01 19.14
CA SER A 755 -1.86 -17.05 20.61
C SER A 755 -3.15 -16.55 21.22
N ARG A 756 -3.21 -16.48 22.57
CA ARG A 756 -4.38 -15.95 23.31
C ARG A 756 -4.58 -14.43 23.18
N HIS A 757 -3.70 -13.73 22.49
CA HIS A 757 -3.82 -12.29 22.31
C HIS A 757 -4.71 -11.96 21.11
N LYS A 758 -5.66 -11.03 21.31
CA LYS A 758 -6.61 -10.60 20.27
C LYS A 758 -5.95 -10.09 18.98
N ASN A 759 -4.72 -9.58 19.08
CA ASN A 759 -3.98 -9.04 17.93
C ASN A 759 -3.32 -10.13 17.07
N GLU A 760 -3.42 -11.39 17.45
CA GLU A 760 -2.83 -12.52 16.73
C GLU A 760 -3.89 -13.39 16.03
N CYS A 761 -5.04 -12.83 15.72
CA CYS A 761 -6.04 -13.48 14.91
C CYS A 761 -5.52 -13.69 13.49
N THR A 762 -5.53 -14.93 13.03
CA THR A 762 -5.07 -15.29 11.67
C THR A 762 -6.21 -15.42 10.69
N VAL A 763 -7.38 -15.80 11.16
CA VAL A 763 -8.60 -15.93 10.35
C VAL A 763 -9.79 -15.53 11.22
N TYR A 764 -10.58 -14.55 10.76
CA TYR A 764 -11.82 -14.18 11.41
C TYR A 764 -12.95 -15.15 11.01
N SER A 765 -13.77 -15.50 11.98
CA SER A 765 -15.03 -16.20 11.73
C SER A 765 -16.16 -15.18 11.57
N SER A 766 -17.30 -15.63 11.06
CA SER A 766 -18.53 -14.82 11.04
C SER A 766 -19.24 -14.74 12.39
N TYR A 767 -18.69 -15.36 13.44
CA TYR A 767 -19.28 -15.37 14.79
C TYR A 767 -18.62 -14.33 15.68
N THR A 768 -19.40 -13.71 16.57
CA THR A 768 -18.92 -12.78 17.59
C THR A 768 -19.05 -13.42 18.97
N ALA A 769 -17.95 -13.45 19.73
CA ALA A 769 -17.99 -13.89 21.12
C ALA A 769 -18.57 -12.78 21.99
N LEU A 770 -19.54 -13.13 22.83
CA LEU A 770 -20.08 -12.25 23.84
C LEU A 770 -19.33 -12.50 25.16
N ASP A 771 -18.92 -11.42 25.82
CA ASP A 771 -18.27 -11.47 27.12
C ASP A 771 -19.32 -11.32 28.23
N PHE A 772 -19.46 -12.34 29.06
CA PHE A 772 -20.43 -12.40 30.14
C PHE A 772 -19.81 -12.19 31.54
N ASP A 773 -18.67 -11.51 31.61
CA ASP A 773 -17.88 -11.37 32.85
C ASP A 773 -18.65 -10.76 34.05
N HIS A 774 -19.78 -10.13 33.84
CA HIS A 774 -20.60 -9.48 34.88
C HIS A 774 -21.99 -10.06 35.01
N ILE A 775 -22.28 -11.18 34.38
CA ILE A 775 -23.56 -11.87 34.50
C ILE A 775 -23.47 -12.91 35.61
N GLY A 776 -24.43 -12.91 36.52
CA GLY A 776 -24.54 -13.91 37.59
C GLY A 776 -24.63 -15.32 37.01
N VAL A 777 -24.06 -16.32 37.70
CA VAL A 777 -24.05 -17.72 37.22
C VAL A 777 -25.48 -18.24 36.98
N ASP A 778 -26.47 -17.71 37.73
CA ASP A 778 -27.87 -18.10 37.62
C ASP A 778 -28.57 -17.48 36.40
N ASP A 779 -27.99 -16.42 35.85
CA ASP A 779 -28.53 -15.70 34.70
C ASP A 779 -27.90 -16.22 33.37
N MET A 780 -26.93 -17.15 33.43
CA MET A 780 -26.31 -17.73 32.23
C MET A 780 -27.22 -18.83 31.66
N PRO A 781 -27.28 -18.88 30.29
CA PRO A 781 -27.94 -20.01 29.64
C PRO A 781 -27.32 -21.37 30.04
N ASP A 782 -28.14 -22.44 30.10
CA ASP A 782 -27.71 -23.75 30.59
C ASP A 782 -26.50 -24.35 29.90
N PHE A 783 -26.23 -23.97 28.66
CA PHE A 783 -25.04 -24.43 27.92
C PHE A 783 -23.73 -23.73 28.34
N VAL A 784 -23.79 -22.65 29.08
CA VAL A 784 -22.61 -21.94 29.61
C VAL A 784 -22.36 -22.36 31.07
N ARG A 785 -23.40 -22.90 31.78
CA ARG A 785 -23.27 -23.52 33.08
C ARG A 785 -22.53 -24.85 32.96
#